data_a1bfe481dab9fe2b3d5e4018d10d9d6b
#
_entry.id   a1bfe481dab9fe2b3d5e4018d10d9d6b
#
_cell.length_a   1.000
_cell.length_b   1.000
_cell.length_c   1.000
_cell.angle_alpha   90.00
_cell.angle_beta   90.00
_cell.angle_gamma   90.00
#
_symmetry.space_group_name_H-M   'P 1'
#
loop_
_entity.id
_entity.type
_entity.pdbx_description
1 polymer ?
#
loop_
_entity_poly.entity_id
_entity_poly.type
_entity_poly.pdbx_seq_one_letter_code
_entity_poly.pdbx_strand_id
1 'polypeptide(L)'
;MNPLNLESAEVREATSRIAELRALLRHHEYKYHVEDAPEIPDAEYDRLMQELKSLEQAYPQLVTSDSPTQRVGAAPLAAFEQVRHEVPMLSLDNVFDEDSYLAFSKRIGDRLKNAEDLTFCCELKLDGLAVSLLYEDGVLVQAATRGDGTTGENITANIRTVKAIPLRLRGDNIPRRLEVRGEVFMKHRGFEQLNEEARRTGGKVFANPRNAAAGSLRQLDPRITAKRPLTFFCYGVGLLEGGELPASHWRRLMQFKAWGLPVSDRIKLCTGSGEVLDFYRHVEQQRASLGFDIDGVVVKVDDLALQARLGFVARAPRWAVAYKFPAQEQLTWVRDVEFQVGRTGAITPVARLEPVAVAGVMVSNATLHNADEIERLGLQIGDRVIVRRAGDVIPQIVGVVESERPENTRPILFPAACPVCGSDVERVEGEAVTRCTAGLICGAQRKESLKHFVSRRALDVDGMGDKIIDQLVEKEYVKTPADLFRLSAGILTGLDRMGPKSAQNLVGALEKAKSTTLARFLYALGIRDVGEATAANLAAHFGSLEALSAADEEALLAVPDVGTVVATHVRHFLEEEHNQNVIRELTDPDGINVHWPAPTVVKVDEIDSPFAGKTLVLTGSLSILSRDEAKDRLTALGAKVSGSVSKKTDMVIAGEAAGSKLTKAQELGIPVIDEAEMIRLLGA
;
A
#
# COMPACT_ATOMS: atom_id res chain seq x y z
N MET A 1 -36.11 -7.25 48.75
CA MET A 1 -37.02 -7.28 47.59
C MET A 1 -36.37 -6.42 46.53
N ASN A 2 -35.86 -7.07 45.49
CA ASN A 2 -35.26 -6.42 44.33
C ASN A 2 -36.38 -5.76 43.51
N PRO A 3 -36.30 -4.48 43.16
CA PRO A 3 -37.21 -3.95 42.18
C PRO A 3 -36.69 -4.43 40.80
N LEU A 4 -37.25 -5.49 40.28
CA LEU A 4 -37.15 -5.86 38.89
C LEU A 4 -37.62 -4.67 38.07
N ASN A 5 -36.72 -4.11 37.28
CA ASN A 5 -36.94 -3.13 36.23
C ASN A 5 -38.08 -3.62 35.34
N LEU A 6 -39.29 -3.19 35.61
CA LEU A 6 -40.38 -3.23 34.65
C LEU A 6 -40.07 -2.15 33.62
N GLU A 7 -39.38 -2.50 32.52
CA GLU A 7 -39.42 -1.67 31.33
C GLU A 7 -40.88 -1.31 31.09
N SER A 8 -41.19 -0.03 30.99
CA SER A 8 -42.58 0.40 30.76
C SER A 8 -43.09 -0.25 29.46
N ALA A 9 -44.37 -0.51 29.35
CA ALA A 9 -44.99 -1.03 28.14
C ALA A 9 -44.63 -0.17 26.93
N GLU A 10 -44.53 1.14 27.12
CA GLU A 10 -44.13 2.13 26.11
C GLU A 10 -42.70 1.91 25.61
N VAL A 11 -41.74 1.62 26.51
CA VAL A 11 -40.33 1.35 26.10
C VAL A 11 -40.26 0.04 25.32
N ARG A 12 -40.99 -0.99 25.67
CA ARG A 12 -41.04 -2.25 24.96
C ARG A 12 -41.64 -2.10 23.56
N GLU A 13 -42.72 -1.32 23.44
CA GLU A 13 -43.35 -1.00 22.17
C GLU A 13 -42.41 -0.18 21.28
N ALA A 14 -41.74 0.83 21.84
CA ALA A 14 -40.72 1.61 21.11
C ALA A 14 -39.54 0.75 20.65
N THR A 15 -39.03 -0.14 21.48
CA THR A 15 -37.94 -1.07 21.14
C THR A 15 -38.32 -1.96 19.97
N SER A 16 -39.53 -2.51 19.99
CA SER A 16 -40.05 -3.37 18.92
C SER A 16 -40.20 -2.57 17.62
N ARG A 17 -40.77 -1.40 17.64
CA ARG A 17 -40.96 -0.56 16.47
C ARG A 17 -39.64 -0.05 15.88
N ILE A 18 -38.69 0.32 16.75
CA ILE A 18 -37.33 0.71 16.31
C ILE A 18 -36.64 -0.47 15.56
N ALA A 19 -36.71 -1.68 16.09
CA ALA A 19 -36.16 -2.86 15.44
C ALA A 19 -36.78 -3.12 14.06
N GLU A 20 -38.11 -2.99 13.98
CA GLU A 20 -38.84 -3.14 12.70
C GLU A 20 -38.43 -2.09 11.68
N LEU A 21 -38.38 -0.81 12.09
CA LEU A 21 -37.98 0.30 11.22
C LEU A 21 -36.53 0.16 10.71
N ARG A 22 -35.62 -0.23 11.59
CA ARG A 22 -34.23 -0.48 11.19
C ARG A 22 -34.12 -1.60 10.16
N ALA A 23 -34.86 -2.68 10.34
CA ALA A 23 -34.89 -3.81 9.40
C ALA A 23 -35.46 -3.38 8.04
N LEU A 24 -36.59 -2.63 8.04
CA LEU A 24 -37.19 -2.10 6.80
C LEU A 24 -36.26 -1.14 6.06
N LEU A 25 -35.66 -0.21 6.77
CA LEU A 25 -34.76 0.80 6.17
C LEU A 25 -33.50 0.12 5.61
N ARG A 26 -32.91 -0.84 6.29
CA ARG A 26 -31.78 -1.63 5.78
C ARG A 26 -32.16 -2.41 4.53
N HIS A 27 -33.34 -3.01 4.50
CA HIS A 27 -33.84 -3.71 3.33
C HIS A 27 -34.00 -2.77 2.12
N HIS A 28 -34.61 -1.60 2.32
CA HIS A 28 -34.81 -0.64 1.23
C HIS A 28 -33.52 0.06 0.80
N GLU A 29 -32.58 0.30 1.72
CA GLU A 29 -31.25 0.77 1.36
C GLU A 29 -30.49 -0.26 0.49
N TYR A 30 -30.58 -1.53 0.85
CA TYR A 30 -29.99 -2.62 0.06
C TYR A 30 -30.61 -2.70 -1.33
N LYS A 31 -31.93 -2.69 -1.41
CA LYS A 31 -32.64 -2.73 -2.70
C LYS A 31 -32.29 -1.55 -3.59
N TYR A 32 -32.22 -0.36 -3.02
CA TYR A 32 -31.96 0.87 -3.77
C TYR A 32 -30.48 1.01 -4.16
N HIS A 33 -29.55 0.86 -3.20
CA HIS A 33 -28.13 1.19 -3.40
C HIS A 33 -27.28 0.00 -3.87
N VAL A 34 -27.67 -1.22 -3.61
CA VAL A 34 -26.91 -2.43 -3.98
C VAL A 34 -27.52 -3.14 -5.17
N GLU A 35 -28.82 -3.36 -5.18
CA GLU A 35 -29.52 -4.07 -6.27
C GLU A 35 -30.05 -3.15 -7.37
N ASP A 36 -30.06 -1.83 -7.15
CA ASP A 36 -30.65 -0.83 -8.07
C ASP A 36 -32.12 -1.19 -8.47
N ALA A 37 -32.84 -1.71 -7.50
CA ALA A 37 -34.21 -2.21 -7.65
C ALA A 37 -35.12 -1.71 -6.52
N PRO A 38 -35.41 -0.38 -6.44
CA PRO A 38 -36.21 0.18 -5.37
C PRO A 38 -37.63 -0.41 -5.33
N GLU A 39 -38.07 -0.78 -4.14
CA GLU A 39 -39.42 -1.34 -3.88
C GLU A 39 -40.42 -0.32 -3.35
N ILE A 40 -39.95 0.83 -2.85
CA ILE A 40 -40.79 1.92 -2.33
C ILE A 40 -40.36 3.27 -2.93
N PRO A 41 -41.26 4.26 -3.00
CA PRO A 41 -40.92 5.64 -3.37
C PRO A 41 -40.02 6.30 -2.32
N ASP A 42 -39.19 7.26 -2.73
CA ASP A 42 -38.31 8.02 -1.84
C ASP A 42 -39.06 8.68 -0.68
N ALA A 43 -40.27 9.19 -0.94
CA ALA A 43 -41.11 9.81 0.11
C ALA A 43 -41.47 8.83 1.22
N GLU A 44 -41.73 7.56 0.91
CA GLU A 44 -42.03 6.55 1.90
C GLU A 44 -40.78 6.17 2.71
N TYR A 45 -39.63 6.07 2.04
CA TYR A 45 -38.36 5.88 2.72
C TYR A 45 -38.06 7.00 3.72
N ASP A 46 -38.24 8.24 3.28
CA ASP A 46 -38.06 9.44 4.13
C ASP A 46 -39.01 9.44 5.33
N ARG A 47 -40.27 9.02 5.13
CA ARG A 47 -41.26 8.87 6.21
C ARG A 47 -40.80 7.86 7.25
N LEU A 48 -40.35 6.68 6.83
CA LEU A 48 -39.83 5.64 7.71
C LEU A 48 -38.59 6.11 8.47
N MET A 49 -37.69 6.80 7.81
CA MET A 49 -36.49 7.37 8.43
C MET A 49 -36.86 8.44 9.47
N GLN A 50 -37.80 9.30 9.18
CA GLN A 50 -38.26 10.33 10.12
C GLN A 50 -38.93 9.71 11.35
N GLU A 51 -39.73 8.67 11.20
CA GLU A 51 -40.32 7.92 12.30
C GLU A 51 -39.22 7.32 13.20
N LEU A 52 -38.22 6.68 12.62
CA LEU A 52 -37.07 6.12 13.36
C LEU A 52 -36.31 7.23 14.12
N LYS A 53 -36.01 8.34 13.48
CA LYS A 53 -35.36 9.50 14.14
C LYS A 53 -36.13 10.01 15.33
N SER A 54 -37.45 10.13 15.18
CA SER A 54 -38.33 10.60 16.26
C SER A 54 -38.34 9.65 17.46
N LEU A 55 -38.39 8.33 17.20
CA LEU A 55 -38.35 7.32 18.25
C LEU A 55 -36.98 7.28 18.96
N GLU A 56 -35.88 7.35 18.21
CA GLU A 56 -34.54 7.40 18.79
C GLU A 56 -34.27 8.68 19.58
N GLN A 57 -34.90 9.78 19.19
CA GLN A 57 -34.84 11.05 19.91
C GLN A 57 -35.61 10.99 21.22
N ALA A 58 -36.78 10.32 21.21
CA ALA A 58 -37.59 10.09 22.43
C ALA A 58 -36.93 9.07 23.37
N TYR A 59 -36.20 8.11 22.87
CA TYR A 59 -35.54 7.05 23.61
C TYR A 59 -34.05 6.95 23.28
N PRO A 60 -33.21 7.93 23.70
CA PRO A 60 -31.78 7.95 23.32
C PRO A 60 -31.00 6.71 23.74
N GLN A 61 -31.43 6.01 24.79
CA GLN A 61 -30.83 4.77 25.29
C GLN A 61 -30.99 3.59 24.31
N LEU A 62 -31.91 3.68 23.33
CA LEU A 62 -32.15 2.66 22.32
C LEU A 62 -31.35 2.90 21.01
N VAL A 63 -30.65 4.01 20.94
CA VAL A 63 -29.76 4.30 19.75
C VAL A 63 -28.61 3.32 19.72
N THR A 64 -28.38 2.72 18.54
CA THR A 64 -27.26 1.82 18.30
C THR A 64 -26.39 2.35 17.19
N SER A 65 -25.10 1.99 17.20
CA SER A 65 -24.13 2.46 16.21
C SER A 65 -24.45 2.02 14.78
N ASP A 66 -25.22 0.94 14.63
CA ASP A 66 -25.63 0.37 13.33
C ASP A 66 -26.98 0.88 12.83
N SER A 67 -27.63 1.78 13.56
CA SER A 67 -28.87 2.39 13.10
C SER A 67 -28.66 3.18 11.81
N PRO A 68 -29.57 3.08 10.84
CA PRO A 68 -29.51 3.91 9.63
C PRO A 68 -29.44 5.42 9.91
N THR A 69 -29.93 5.88 11.07
CA THR A 69 -29.85 7.27 11.50
C THR A 69 -28.43 7.73 11.86
N GLN A 70 -27.53 6.81 12.14
CA GLN A 70 -26.15 7.07 12.54
C GLN A 70 -25.17 7.19 11.36
N ARG A 71 -25.65 7.11 10.13
CA ARG A 71 -24.81 7.32 8.94
C ARG A 71 -24.33 8.76 8.81
N VAL A 72 -25.08 9.72 9.32
CA VAL A 72 -24.79 11.15 9.19
C VAL A 72 -24.75 11.79 10.58
N GLY A 73 -23.76 12.62 10.86
CA GLY A 73 -23.78 13.47 12.03
C GLY A 73 -22.57 13.40 12.96
N ALA A 74 -21.48 12.75 12.58
CA ALA A 74 -20.24 12.88 13.32
C ALA A 74 -19.69 14.31 13.22
N ALA A 75 -19.10 14.80 14.31
CA ALA A 75 -18.42 16.10 14.31
C ALA A 75 -17.15 16.06 13.43
N PRO A 76 -16.72 17.20 12.87
CA PRO A 76 -15.47 17.28 12.16
C PRO A 76 -14.28 16.83 13.02
N LEU A 77 -13.39 16.04 12.44
CA LEU A 77 -12.18 15.56 13.07
C LEU A 77 -11.03 16.59 12.91
N ALA A 78 -10.14 16.64 13.89
CA ALA A 78 -8.92 17.46 13.78
C ALA A 78 -7.87 16.82 12.85
N ALA A 79 -7.78 15.48 12.88
CA ALA A 79 -6.92 14.68 12.04
C ALA A 79 -7.46 13.24 11.99
N PHE A 80 -7.00 12.46 11.00
CA PHE A 80 -7.30 11.03 10.96
C PHE A 80 -6.35 10.28 11.90
N GLU A 81 -6.92 9.39 12.71
CA GLU A 81 -6.14 8.43 13.48
C GLU A 81 -5.53 7.38 12.53
N GLN A 82 -4.40 6.85 12.90
CA GLN A 82 -3.77 5.77 12.15
C GLN A 82 -4.28 4.41 12.62
N VAL A 83 -4.50 3.51 11.66
CA VAL A 83 -4.91 2.12 11.89
C VAL A 83 -3.85 1.20 11.34
N ARG A 84 -3.30 0.35 12.18
CA ARG A 84 -2.43 -0.74 11.75
C ARG A 84 -3.28 -1.91 11.29
N HIS A 85 -3.06 -2.37 10.06
CA HIS A 85 -3.72 -3.55 9.53
C HIS A 85 -3.19 -4.81 10.22
N GLU A 86 -4.07 -5.61 10.82
CA GLU A 86 -3.67 -6.89 11.42
C GLU A 86 -3.21 -7.88 10.34
N VAL A 87 -3.84 -7.84 9.18
CA VAL A 87 -3.39 -8.53 7.97
C VAL A 87 -3.00 -7.47 6.94
N PRO A 88 -1.75 -7.44 6.44
CA PRO A 88 -1.32 -6.43 5.49
C PRO A 88 -2.18 -6.38 4.23
N MET A 89 -2.45 -5.20 3.73
CA MET A 89 -3.12 -4.97 2.44
C MET A 89 -2.07 -4.91 1.35
N LEU A 90 -1.86 -6.02 0.67
CA LEU A 90 -0.80 -6.16 -0.33
C LEU A 90 -1.20 -5.56 -1.69
N SER A 91 -0.19 -5.17 -2.46
CA SER A 91 -0.33 -4.78 -3.86
C SER A 91 -0.44 -6.02 -4.74
N LEU A 92 -0.92 -5.84 -5.97
CA LEU A 92 -0.90 -6.87 -7.01
C LEU A 92 0.24 -6.58 -7.99
N ASP A 93 0.90 -7.63 -8.46
CA ASP A 93 1.77 -7.52 -9.63
C ASP A 93 0.94 -7.21 -10.87
N ASN A 94 1.54 -6.50 -11.81
CA ASN A 94 0.88 -6.10 -13.04
C ASN A 94 1.42 -6.88 -14.25
N VAL A 95 0.53 -7.19 -15.17
CA VAL A 95 0.86 -7.59 -16.54
C VAL A 95 0.11 -6.68 -17.52
N PHE A 96 0.69 -6.43 -18.69
CA PHE A 96 0.17 -5.46 -19.65
C PHE A 96 -0.12 -6.07 -21.02
N ASP A 97 0.30 -7.30 -21.26
CA ASP A 97 0.14 -8.01 -22.51
C ASP A 97 -0.15 -9.50 -22.30
N GLU A 98 -0.56 -10.16 -23.37
CA GLU A 98 -0.91 -11.58 -23.35
C GLU A 98 0.28 -12.46 -22.99
N ASP A 99 1.48 -12.17 -23.53
CA ASP A 99 2.69 -12.97 -23.28
C ASP A 99 3.08 -12.91 -21.79
N SER A 100 3.01 -11.75 -21.17
CA SER A 100 3.28 -11.57 -19.75
C SER A 100 2.25 -12.30 -18.87
N TYR A 101 0.99 -12.29 -19.28
CA TYR A 101 -0.04 -13.06 -18.57
C TYR A 101 0.20 -14.57 -18.70
N LEU A 102 0.51 -15.05 -19.91
CA LEU A 102 0.82 -16.48 -20.12
C LEU A 102 2.05 -16.93 -19.32
N ALA A 103 3.05 -16.06 -19.20
CA ALA A 103 4.21 -16.31 -18.36
C ALA A 103 3.83 -16.41 -16.87
N PHE A 104 2.93 -15.56 -16.39
CA PHE A 104 2.37 -15.64 -15.04
C PHE A 104 1.63 -16.99 -14.82
N SER A 105 0.76 -17.35 -15.74
CA SER A 105 0.02 -18.62 -15.67
C SER A 105 0.94 -19.84 -15.66
N LYS A 106 1.99 -19.80 -16.48
CA LYS A 106 3.01 -20.84 -16.52
C LYS A 106 3.78 -20.96 -15.21
N ARG A 107 4.18 -19.85 -14.61
CA ARG A 107 4.88 -19.85 -13.30
C ARG A 107 4.03 -20.50 -12.23
N ILE A 108 2.72 -20.24 -12.21
CA ILE A 108 1.80 -20.89 -11.28
C ILE A 108 1.74 -22.39 -11.52
N GLY A 109 1.54 -22.82 -12.74
CA GLY A 109 1.50 -24.22 -13.12
C GLY A 109 2.77 -24.97 -12.74
N ASP A 110 3.93 -24.42 -13.05
CA ASP A 110 5.23 -24.99 -12.71
C ASP A 110 5.43 -25.10 -11.18
N ARG A 111 5.02 -24.09 -10.44
CA ARG A 111 5.15 -24.08 -8.98
C ARG A 111 4.23 -25.08 -8.31
N LEU A 112 3.02 -25.27 -8.81
CA LEU A 112 2.06 -26.26 -8.31
C LEU A 112 2.35 -27.67 -8.84
N LYS A 113 3.25 -27.82 -9.82
CA LYS A 113 3.52 -29.09 -10.50
C LYS A 113 2.23 -29.74 -11.03
N ASN A 114 1.34 -28.93 -11.54
CA ASN A 114 0.04 -29.34 -12.04
C ASN A 114 0.01 -29.21 -13.57
N ALA A 115 -0.35 -30.28 -14.27
CA ALA A 115 -0.54 -30.29 -15.71
C ALA A 115 -1.96 -29.92 -16.14
N GLU A 116 -2.89 -29.85 -15.20
CA GLU A 116 -4.29 -29.52 -15.46
C GLU A 116 -4.52 -28.01 -15.45
N ASP A 117 -5.53 -27.57 -16.20
CA ASP A 117 -5.95 -26.19 -16.20
C ASP A 117 -6.51 -25.76 -14.84
N LEU A 118 -6.01 -24.62 -14.34
CA LEU A 118 -6.49 -24.05 -13.09
C LEU A 118 -7.74 -23.22 -13.30
N THR A 119 -8.58 -23.17 -12.27
CA THR A 119 -9.72 -22.26 -12.21
C THR A 119 -9.32 -20.95 -11.55
N PHE A 120 -9.59 -19.86 -12.24
CA PHE A 120 -9.36 -18.50 -11.79
C PHE A 120 -10.68 -17.78 -11.56
N CYS A 121 -10.74 -16.97 -10.52
CA CYS A 121 -11.78 -15.96 -10.34
C CYS A 121 -11.31 -14.66 -10.99
N CYS A 122 -12.02 -14.22 -12.01
CA CYS A 122 -11.68 -13.01 -12.75
C CYS A 122 -12.68 -11.90 -12.39
N GLU A 123 -12.14 -10.74 -12.05
CA GLU A 123 -12.88 -9.59 -11.54
C GLU A 123 -12.52 -8.33 -12.31
N LEU A 124 -13.33 -7.28 -12.18
CA LEU A 124 -12.99 -5.94 -12.66
C LEU A 124 -11.91 -5.33 -11.74
N LYS A 125 -10.92 -4.71 -12.34
CA LYS A 125 -9.99 -3.86 -11.58
C LYS A 125 -10.57 -2.47 -11.46
N LEU A 126 -11.22 -2.21 -10.35
CA LEU A 126 -11.87 -0.94 -10.06
C LEU A 126 -10.83 0.17 -9.86
N ASP A 127 -11.11 1.34 -10.39
CA ASP A 127 -10.26 2.52 -10.27
C ASP A 127 -10.86 3.49 -9.24
N GLY A 128 -10.48 3.32 -8.00
CA GLY A 128 -10.97 4.08 -6.86
C GLY A 128 -9.98 4.11 -5.70
N LEU A 129 -10.48 3.98 -4.50
CA LEU A 129 -9.68 3.94 -3.26
C LEU A 129 -9.92 2.62 -2.53
N ALA A 130 -8.87 1.87 -2.29
CA ALA A 130 -8.92 0.62 -1.53
C ALA A 130 -9.18 0.90 -0.05
N VAL A 131 -10.14 0.18 0.52
CA VAL A 131 -10.54 0.30 1.92
C VAL A 131 -10.68 -1.05 2.58
N SER A 132 -10.52 -1.05 3.90
CA SER A 132 -10.75 -2.17 4.79
C SER A 132 -11.95 -1.85 5.69
N LEU A 133 -12.90 -2.78 5.78
CA LEU A 133 -14.09 -2.69 6.63
C LEU A 133 -14.04 -3.80 7.68
N LEU A 134 -13.97 -3.45 8.96
CA LEU A 134 -14.02 -4.42 10.05
C LEU A 134 -15.43 -4.51 10.62
N TYR A 135 -16.00 -5.71 10.55
CA TYR A 135 -17.26 -6.06 11.17
C TYR A 135 -17.03 -6.94 12.40
N GLU A 136 -17.64 -6.58 13.52
CA GLU A 136 -17.68 -7.39 14.72
C GLU A 136 -19.13 -7.78 15.02
N ASP A 137 -19.39 -9.07 15.13
CA ASP A 137 -20.75 -9.61 15.27
C ASP A 137 -21.74 -9.04 14.23
N GLY A 138 -21.25 -8.85 13.02
CA GLY A 138 -22.00 -8.30 11.89
C GLY A 138 -22.17 -6.79 11.85
N VAL A 139 -21.63 -6.06 12.84
CA VAL A 139 -21.71 -4.58 12.91
C VAL A 139 -20.40 -3.95 12.48
N LEU A 140 -20.48 -2.95 11.60
CA LEU A 140 -19.32 -2.17 11.19
C LEU A 140 -18.76 -1.37 12.37
N VAL A 141 -17.54 -1.67 12.79
CA VAL A 141 -16.88 -1.02 13.92
C VAL A 141 -15.69 -0.15 13.51
N GLN A 142 -15.03 -0.47 12.40
CA GLN A 142 -13.88 0.29 11.93
C GLN A 142 -13.73 0.20 10.41
N ALA A 143 -13.33 1.30 9.81
CA ALA A 143 -12.93 1.34 8.41
C ALA A 143 -11.63 2.12 8.25
N ALA A 144 -10.76 1.65 7.40
CA ALA A 144 -9.46 2.25 7.15
C ALA A 144 -9.11 2.30 5.68
N THR A 145 -8.32 3.28 5.28
CA THR A 145 -7.67 3.27 3.97
C THR A 145 -6.55 2.24 3.95
N ARG A 146 -6.13 1.82 2.78
CA ARG A 146 -4.99 0.93 2.62
C ARG A 146 -3.70 1.56 3.17
N GLY A 147 -3.49 2.87 2.93
CA GLY A 147 -2.25 3.55 3.26
C GLY A 147 -1.06 2.93 2.53
N ASP A 148 0.01 2.62 3.27
CA ASP A 148 1.19 1.90 2.75
C ASP A 148 1.03 0.37 2.72
N GLY A 149 -0.16 -0.13 3.05
CA GLY A 149 -0.46 -1.56 3.17
C GLY A 149 -0.29 -2.12 4.58
N THR A 150 0.50 -1.49 5.42
CA THR A 150 0.69 -1.84 6.84
C THR A 150 -0.12 -0.95 7.77
N THR A 151 -0.17 0.34 7.48
CA THR A 151 -0.90 1.35 8.25
C THR A 151 -1.71 2.24 7.33
N GLY A 152 -2.98 2.42 7.64
CA GLY A 152 -3.89 3.32 6.93
C GLY A 152 -4.49 4.37 7.85
N GLU A 153 -5.33 5.23 7.29
CA GLU A 153 -6.07 6.24 8.05
C GLU A 153 -7.44 5.69 8.46
N ASN A 154 -7.85 5.97 9.70
CA ASN A 154 -9.19 5.62 10.19
C ASN A 154 -10.22 6.55 9.56
N ILE A 155 -11.04 6.02 8.69
CA ILE A 155 -12.10 6.74 7.98
C ILE A 155 -13.49 6.21 8.33
N THR A 156 -13.66 5.61 9.49
CA THR A 156 -14.89 4.97 9.90
C THR A 156 -16.10 5.91 9.81
N ALA A 157 -15.98 7.13 10.29
CA ALA A 157 -17.05 8.12 10.23
C ALA A 157 -17.47 8.45 8.78
N ASN A 158 -16.51 8.53 7.89
CA ASN A 158 -16.74 8.81 6.47
C ASN A 158 -17.38 7.60 5.76
N ILE A 159 -16.86 6.42 5.99
CA ILE A 159 -17.41 5.18 5.43
C ILE A 159 -18.86 4.95 5.85
N ARG A 160 -19.20 5.28 7.08
CA ARG A 160 -20.60 5.17 7.56
C ARG A 160 -21.59 5.98 6.74
N THR A 161 -21.13 7.01 6.05
CA THR A 161 -21.97 7.84 5.19
C THR A 161 -22.17 7.25 3.80
N VAL A 162 -21.37 6.26 3.38
CA VAL A 162 -21.47 5.57 2.09
C VAL A 162 -22.63 4.58 2.15
N LYS A 163 -23.74 4.93 1.49
CA LYS A 163 -25.02 4.22 1.65
C LYS A 163 -25.00 2.78 1.12
N ALA A 164 -24.13 2.47 0.16
CA ALA A 164 -23.95 1.11 -0.37
C ALA A 164 -23.26 0.17 0.64
N ILE A 165 -22.54 0.71 1.62
CA ILE A 165 -21.86 -0.07 2.65
C ILE A 165 -22.80 -0.31 3.83
N PRO A 166 -23.15 -1.57 4.15
CA PRO A 166 -24.04 -1.86 5.26
C PRO A 166 -23.36 -1.58 6.61
N LEU A 167 -24.05 -0.92 7.53
CA LEU A 167 -23.61 -0.76 8.92
C LEU A 167 -23.78 -2.07 9.71
N ARG A 168 -24.69 -2.92 9.27
CA ARG A 168 -24.91 -4.26 9.79
C ARG A 168 -25.07 -5.26 8.64
N LEU A 169 -24.32 -6.33 8.70
CA LEU A 169 -24.47 -7.46 7.78
C LEU A 169 -25.77 -8.19 8.07
N ARG A 170 -26.35 -8.79 7.04
CA ARG A 170 -27.62 -9.53 7.09
C ARG A 170 -27.34 -11.02 6.85
N GLY A 171 -28.25 -11.87 7.31
CA GLY A 171 -28.13 -13.33 7.16
C GLY A 171 -27.50 -14.01 8.36
N ASP A 172 -27.13 -15.27 8.18
CA ASP A 172 -26.68 -16.17 9.25
C ASP A 172 -25.20 -16.52 9.10
N ASN A 173 -24.63 -17.07 10.18
CA ASN A 173 -23.26 -17.59 10.23
C ASN A 173 -22.19 -16.52 9.94
N ILE A 174 -22.45 -15.27 10.31
CA ILE A 174 -21.48 -14.18 10.17
C ILE A 174 -20.37 -14.41 11.21
N PRO A 175 -19.10 -14.41 10.77
CA PRO A 175 -17.96 -14.54 11.67
C PRO A 175 -17.96 -13.45 12.75
N ARG A 176 -17.43 -13.77 13.93
CA ARG A 176 -17.35 -12.84 15.06
C ARG A 176 -16.54 -11.60 14.68
N ARG A 177 -15.40 -11.77 14.00
CA ARG A 177 -14.61 -10.65 13.44
C ARG A 177 -14.32 -10.94 11.97
N LEU A 178 -14.76 -10.05 11.12
CA LEU A 178 -14.62 -10.17 9.67
C LEU A 178 -14.13 -8.84 9.10
N GLU A 179 -12.95 -8.84 8.52
CA GLU A 179 -12.43 -7.73 7.73
C GLU A 179 -12.71 -7.97 6.25
N VAL A 180 -13.52 -7.09 5.68
CA VAL A 180 -13.85 -7.10 4.26
C VAL A 180 -13.05 -6.02 3.55
N ARG A 181 -12.48 -6.34 2.40
CA ARG A 181 -11.72 -5.40 1.57
C ARG A 181 -12.44 -5.14 0.27
N GLY A 182 -12.36 -3.91 -0.18
CA GLY A 182 -12.99 -3.49 -1.41
C GLY A 182 -12.53 -2.13 -1.87
N GLU A 183 -13.22 -1.63 -2.89
CA GLU A 183 -12.91 -0.36 -3.53
C GLU A 183 -14.08 0.58 -3.41
N VAL A 184 -13.82 1.78 -2.87
CA VAL A 184 -14.74 2.92 -2.95
C VAL A 184 -14.45 3.67 -4.23
N PHE A 185 -15.48 3.91 -5.03
CA PHE A 185 -15.35 4.59 -6.31
C PHE A 185 -16.55 5.47 -6.61
N MET A 186 -16.45 6.25 -7.66
CA MET A 186 -17.51 7.16 -8.10
C MET A 186 -17.87 6.84 -9.54
N LYS A 187 -19.17 6.65 -9.82
CA LYS A 187 -19.68 6.46 -11.19
C LYS A 187 -19.56 7.74 -11.99
N HIS A 188 -19.43 7.63 -13.30
CA HIS A 188 -19.29 8.76 -14.22
C HIS A 188 -20.41 9.80 -14.03
N ARG A 189 -21.66 9.37 -13.93
CA ARG A 189 -22.80 10.27 -13.74
C ARG A 189 -22.68 11.12 -12.48
N GLY A 190 -22.32 10.50 -11.36
CA GLY A 190 -22.13 11.22 -10.09
C GLY A 190 -20.93 12.16 -10.14
N PHE A 191 -19.86 11.75 -10.79
CA PHE A 191 -18.68 12.57 -11.01
C PHE A 191 -18.98 13.82 -11.85
N GLU A 192 -19.68 13.66 -12.95
CA GLU A 192 -20.08 14.77 -13.81
C GLU A 192 -20.96 15.76 -13.08
N GLN A 193 -21.97 15.30 -12.34
CA GLN A 193 -22.84 16.13 -11.52
C GLN A 193 -22.07 16.87 -10.44
N LEU A 194 -21.15 16.22 -9.76
CA LEU A 194 -20.29 16.82 -8.73
C LEU A 194 -19.44 17.95 -9.30
N ASN A 195 -18.80 17.73 -10.44
CA ASN A 195 -17.97 18.74 -11.08
C ASN A 195 -18.79 19.90 -11.67
N GLU A 196 -19.95 19.63 -12.21
CA GLU A 196 -20.87 20.69 -12.71
C GLU A 196 -21.30 21.61 -11.57
N GLU A 197 -21.69 21.05 -10.44
CA GLU A 197 -22.02 21.84 -9.26
C GLU A 197 -20.81 22.62 -8.72
N ALA A 198 -19.64 22.03 -8.71
CA ALA A 198 -18.40 22.69 -8.28
C ALA A 198 -18.08 23.90 -9.18
N ARG A 199 -18.24 23.78 -10.49
CA ARG A 199 -18.06 24.91 -11.43
C ARG A 199 -19.08 26.02 -11.17
N ARG A 200 -20.33 25.67 -10.87
CA ARG A 200 -21.41 26.63 -10.60
C ARG A 200 -21.19 27.38 -9.28
N THR A 201 -20.65 26.72 -8.26
CA THR A 201 -20.47 27.26 -6.89
C THR A 201 -19.06 27.76 -6.60
N GLY A 202 -18.12 27.65 -7.55
CA GLY A 202 -16.72 28.02 -7.36
C GLY A 202 -15.92 27.03 -6.50
N GLY A 203 -16.41 25.79 -6.33
CA GLY A 203 -15.73 24.73 -5.59
C GLY A 203 -14.63 24.04 -6.38
N LYS A 204 -14.01 23.06 -5.74
CA LYS A 204 -12.95 22.26 -6.35
C LYS A 204 -13.50 21.31 -7.42
N VAL A 205 -13.00 21.43 -8.64
CA VAL A 205 -13.25 20.50 -9.74
C VAL A 205 -12.21 19.37 -9.69
N PHE A 206 -12.66 18.12 -9.74
CA PHE A 206 -11.78 16.96 -9.75
C PHE A 206 -11.40 16.56 -11.18
N ALA A 207 -10.18 16.10 -11.36
CA ALA A 207 -9.66 15.72 -12.67
C ALA A 207 -10.29 14.42 -13.21
N ASN A 208 -10.60 13.47 -12.32
CA ASN A 208 -11.16 12.17 -12.70
C ASN A 208 -11.97 11.56 -11.53
N PRO A 209 -12.77 10.52 -11.80
CA PRO A 209 -13.57 9.87 -10.76
C PRO A 209 -12.78 9.29 -9.60
N ARG A 210 -11.58 8.77 -9.84
CA ARG A 210 -10.69 8.26 -8.78
C ARG A 210 -10.29 9.36 -7.80
N ASN A 211 -9.81 10.49 -8.30
CA ASN A 211 -9.44 11.64 -7.46
C ASN A 211 -10.65 12.19 -6.70
N ALA A 212 -11.81 12.21 -7.35
CA ALA A 212 -13.06 12.63 -6.72
C ALA A 212 -13.46 11.68 -5.59
N ALA A 213 -13.36 10.37 -5.79
CA ALA A 213 -13.64 9.38 -4.76
C ALA A 213 -12.66 9.49 -3.58
N ALA A 214 -11.36 9.55 -3.85
CA ALA A 214 -10.34 9.70 -2.81
C ALA A 214 -10.50 11.00 -2.02
N GLY A 215 -10.68 12.13 -2.72
CA GLY A 215 -10.90 13.43 -2.09
C GLY A 215 -12.22 13.53 -1.32
N SER A 216 -13.25 12.80 -1.73
CA SER A 216 -14.54 12.76 -1.04
C SER A 216 -14.51 11.87 0.20
N LEU A 217 -13.76 10.78 0.17
CA LEU A 217 -13.67 9.85 1.28
C LEU A 217 -12.71 10.34 2.38
N ARG A 218 -11.65 11.06 2.01
CA ARG A 218 -10.66 11.60 2.94
C ARG A 218 -10.97 13.03 3.37
N GLN A 219 -12.16 13.23 3.91
CA GLN A 219 -12.61 14.51 4.48
C GLN A 219 -12.62 14.42 6.00
N LEU A 220 -12.07 15.44 6.67
CA LEU A 220 -12.12 15.54 8.13
C LEU A 220 -13.54 15.74 8.64
N ASP A 221 -14.39 16.38 7.85
CA ASP A 221 -15.83 16.52 8.13
C ASP A 221 -16.62 15.46 7.35
N PRO A 222 -17.13 14.42 8.02
CA PRO A 222 -17.88 13.36 7.35
C PRO A 222 -19.19 13.83 6.72
N ARG A 223 -19.70 15.00 7.08
CA ARG A 223 -20.88 15.60 6.43
C ARG A 223 -20.61 15.97 4.98
N ILE A 224 -19.38 16.31 4.63
CA ILE A 224 -18.95 16.53 3.24
C ILE A 224 -18.99 15.21 2.47
N THR A 225 -18.44 14.16 3.03
CA THR A 225 -18.45 12.80 2.44
C THR A 225 -19.88 12.30 2.24
N ALA A 226 -20.79 12.58 3.18
CA ALA A 226 -22.19 12.19 3.12
C ALA A 226 -22.93 12.74 1.88
N LYS A 227 -22.49 13.87 1.35
CA LYS A 227 -23.08 14.51 0.15
C LYS A 227 -22.48 14.00 -1.16
N ARG A 228 -21.44 13.15 -1.10
CA ARG A 228 -20.73 12.68 -2.28
C ARG A 228 -21.34 11.37 -2.80
N PRO A 229 -21.44 11.21 -4.12
CA PRO A 229 -22.04 10.03 -4.76
C PRO A 229 -21.06 8.85 -4.79
N LEU A 230 -20.63 8.38 -3.64
CA LEU A 230 -19.71 7.25 -3.49
C LEU A 230 -20.45 5.93 -3.51
N THR A 231 -19.82 4.92 -4.09
CA THR A 231 -20.26 3.52 -4.05
C THR A 231 -19.09 2.58 -3.74
N PHE A 232 -19.38 1.31 -3.59
CA PHE A 232 -18.41 0.32 -3.11
C PHE A 232 -18.65 -1.04 -3.73
N PHE A 233 -17.57 -1.73 -4.08
CA PHE A 233 -17.59 -3.18 -4.33
C PHE A 233 -16.56 -3.88 -3.46
N CYS A 234 -16.99 -4.98 -2.86
CA CYS A 234 -16.17 -5.90 -2.09
C CYS A 234 -15.42 -6.83 -3.03
N TYR A 235 -14.13 -7.08 -2.76
CA TYR A 235 -13.34 -8.01 -3.56
C TYR A 235 -12.47 -8.98 -2.74
N GLY A 236 -12.43 -8.89 -1.45
CA GLY A 236 -11.59 -9.77 -0.67
C GLY A 236 -11.82 -9.72 0.83
N VAL A 237 -11.03 -10.52 1.52
CA VAL A 237 -11.06 -10.65 2.98
C VAL A 237 -9.64 -10.45 3.54
N GLY A 238 -9.56 -9.82 4.71
CA GLY A 238 -8.35 -9.75 5.51
C GLY A 238 -8.46 -10.66 6.73
N LEU A 239 -8.76 -10.07 7.90
CA LEU A 239 -8.93 -10.79 9.15
C LEU A 239 -10.22 -11.62 9.14
N LEU A 240 -10.13 -12.86 9.62
CA LEU A 240 -11.24 -13.77 9.82
C LEU A 240 -11.07 -14.49 11.15
N GLU A 241 -11.96 -14.25 12.09
CA GLU A 241 -11.98 -14.89 13.40
C GLU A 241 -13.40 -15.28 13.81
N GLY A 242 -13.54 -16.43 14.45
CA GLY A 242 -14.80 -16.86 15.02
C GLY A 242 -15.86 -17.24 13.99
N GLY A 243 -15.45 -17.82 12.88
CA GLY A 243 -16.31 -18.30 11.81
C GLY A 243 -15.50 -18.84 10.65
N GLU A 244 -16.18 -19.36 9.67
CA GLU A 244 -15.60 -19.96 8.48
C GLU A 244 -16.13 -19.28 7.21
N LEU A 245 -15.33 -19.26 6.19
CA LEU A 245 -15.69 -18.85 4.84
C LEU A 245 -15.43 -20.00 3.87
N PRO A 246 -16.15 -20.03 2.73
CA PRO A 246 -15.89 -21.02 1.69
C PRO A 246 -14.42 -21.08 1.26
N ALA A 247 -13.97 -22.23 0.79
CA ALA A 247 -12.60 -22.46 0.31
C ALA A 247 -12.36 -21.96 -1.12
N SER A 248 -13.34 -21.36 -1.75
CA SER A 248 -13.29 -20.74 -3.08
C SER A 248 -13.45 -19.23 -2.95
N HIS A 249 -12.59 -18.48 -3.63
CA HIS A 249 -12.66 -17.02 -3.64
C HIS A 249 -14.00 -16.52 -4.19
N TRP A 250 -14.46 -17.10 -5.30
CA TRP A 250 -15.76 -16.76 -5.88
C TRP A 250 -16.91 -17.03 -4.91
N ARG A 251 -16.90 -18.18 -4.21
CA ARG A 251 -17.92 -18.50 -3.21
C ARG A 251 -17.88 -17.55 -2.02
N ARG A 252 -16.70 -17.09 -1.60
CA ARG A 252 -16.57 -16.06 -0.57
C ARG A 252 -17.26 -14.77 -0.98
N LEU A 253 -17.08 -14.34 -2.22
CA LEU A 253 -17.74 -13.14 -2.73
C LEU A 253 -19.26 -13.31 -2.80
N MET A 254 -19.74 -14.49 -3.18
CA MET A 254 -21.17 -14.80 -3.16
C MET A 254 -21.73 -14.82 -1.74
N GLN A 255 -20.95 -15.28 -0.76
CA GLN A 255 -21.31 -15.21 0.65
C GLN A 255 -21.41 -13.74 1.13
N PHE A 256 -20.49 -12.90 0.75
CA PHE A 256 -20.54 -11.46 1.07
C PHE A 256 -21.76 -10.79 0.47
N LYS A 257 -22.11 -11.14 -0.76
CA LYS A 257 -23.34 -10.68 -1.40
C LYS A 257 -24.58 -11.11 -0.61
N ALA A 258 -24.62 -12.35 -0.16
CA ALA A 258 -25.70 -12.86 0.69
C ALA A 258 -25.80 -12.12 2.04
N TRP A 259 -24.69 -11.63 2.57
CA TRP A 259 -24.67 -10.82 3.79
C TRP A 259 -24.95 -9.34 3.55
N GLY A 260 -25.26 -8.94 2.32
CA GLY A 260 -25.67 -7.59 1.97
C GLY A 260 -24.55 -6.66 1.54
N LEU A 261 -23.34 -7.16 1.39
CA LEU A 261 -22.22 -6.39 0.82
C LEU A 261 -22.35 -6.29 -0.70
N PRO A 262 -22.09 -5.12 -1.29
CA PRO A 262 -22.06 -4.98 -2.73
C PRO A 262 -20.90 -5.78 -3.33
N VAL A 263 -21.21 -6.60 -4.30
CA VAL A 263 -20.23 -7.38 -5.08
C VAL A 263 -20.56 -7.17 -6.54
N SER A 264 -19.55 -6.94 -7.38
CA SER A 264 -19.75 -6.79 -8.82
C SER A 264 -20.42 -8.04 -9.41
N ASP A 265 -21.38 -7.87 -10.27
CA ASP A 265 -22.03 -8.95 -11.02
C ASP A 265 -21.20 -9.44 -12.22
N ARG A 266 -20.07 -8.78 -12.51
CA ARG A 266 -19.15 -9.10 -13.60
C ARG A 266 -17.95 -9.93 -13.16
N ILE A 267 -18.15 -10.78 -12.18
CA ILE A 267 -17.16 -11.74 -11.72
C ILE A 267 -17.41 -13.06 -12.42
N LYS A 268 -16.37 -13.70 -12.94
CA LYS A 268 -16.48 -14.96 -13.66
C LYS A 268 -15.40 -15.94 -13.23
N LEU A 269 -15.79 -17.20 -13.06
CA LEU A 269 -14.86 -18.31 -12.97
C LEU A 269 -14.39 -18.69 -14.38
N CYS A 270 -13.09 -18.70 -14.57
CA CYS A 270 -12.43 -19.05 -15.82
C CYS A 270 -11.49 -20.24 -15.61
N THR A 271 -11.63 -21.26 -16.44
CA THR A 271 -10.74 -22.42 -16.41
C THR A 271 -9.75 -22.33 -17.56
N GLY A 272 -8.46 -22.31 -17.23
CA GLY A 272 -7.38 -22.18 -18.19
C GLY A 272 -7.18 -20.75 -18.72
N SER A 273 -6.04 -20.53 -19.36
CA SER A 273 -5.64 -19.23 -19.88
C SER A 273 -6.54 -18.69 -21.00
N GLY A 274 -7.11 -19.58 -21.81
CA GLY A 274 -8.01 -19.19 -22.91
C GLY A 274 -9.26 -18.47 -22.41
N GLU A 275 -9.92 -18.99 -21.39
CA GLU A 275 -11.10 -18.36 -20.81
C GLU A 275 -10.77 -17.04 -20.10
N VAL A 276 -9.62 -16.95 -19.46
CA VAL A 276 -9.16 -15.72 -18.82
C VAL A 276 -8.92 -14.62 -19.88
N LEU A 277 -8.26 -14.96 -20.98
CA LEU A 277 -8.03 -14.01 -22.07
C LEU A 277 -9.32 -13.58 -22.74
N ASP A 278 -10.29 -14.47 -22.88
CA ASP A 278 -11.62 -14.14 -23.41
C ASP A 278 -12.36 -13.19 -22.47
N PHE A 279 -12.29 -13.41 -21.16
CA PHE A 279 -12.84 -12.50 -20.16
C PHE A 279 -12.22 -11.10 -20.25
N TYR A 280 -10.89 -11.05 -20.33
CA TYR A 280 -10.16 -9.79 -20.47
C TYR A 280 -10.60 -9.00 -21.72
N ARG A 281 -10.66 -9.67 -22.87
CA ARG A 281 -11.09 -9.03 -24.14
C ARG A 281 -12.55 -8.56 -24.09
N HIS A 282 -13.42 -9.35 -23.49
CA HIS A 282 -14.82 -9.01 -23.34
C HIS A 282 -15.02 -7.78 -22.44
N VAL A 283 -14.33 -7.73 -21.31
CA VAL A 283 -14.38 -6.57 -20.39
C VAL A 283 -13.78 -5.32 -21.04
N GLU A 284 -12.69 -5.46 -21.77
CA GLU A 284 -12.09 -4.36 -22.53
C GLU A 284 -13.08 -3.74 -23.53
N GLN A 285 -13.80 -4.58 -24.25
CA GLN A 285 -14.84 -4.12 -25.21
C GLN A 285 -16.00 -3.41 -24.50
N GLN A 286 -16.36 -3.82 -23.29
CA GLN A 286 -17.44 -3.25 -22.52
C GLN A 286 -17.03 -2.06 -21.65
N ARG A 287 -15.76 -1.74 -21.56
CA ARG A 287 -15.21 -0.73 -20.66
C ARG A 287 -15.94 0.61 -20.73
N ALA A 288 -16.19 1.10 -21.94
CA ALA A 288 -16.87 2.39 -22.16
C ALA A 288 -18.32 2.42 -21.68
N SER A 289 -19.00 1.27 -21.61
CA SER A 289 -20.42 1.15 -21.26
C SER A 289 -20.68 0.80 -19.80
N LEU A 290 -19.65 0.61 -18.98
CA LEU A 290 -19.81 0.21 -17.57
C LEU A 290 -20.41 1.32 -16.70
N GLY A 291 -20.21 2.58 -17.04
CA GLY A 291 -20.65 3.73 -16.26
C GLY A 291 -19.70 4.11 -15.10
N PHE A 292 -18.57 3.42 -14.97
CA PHE A 292 -17.50 3.72 -14.03
C PHE A 292 -16.16 3.29 -14.60
N ASP A 293 -15.08 3.82 -14.04
CA ASP A 293 -13.73 3.53 -14.53
C ASP A 293 -13.17 2.23 -13.98
N ILE A 294 -12.54 1.47 -14.87
CA ILE A 294 -11.68 0.34 -14.56
C ILE A 294 -10.37 0.46 -15.34
N ASP A 295 -9.28 -0.07 -14.82
CA ASP A 295 -7.99 -0.02 -15.50
C ASP A 295 -7.46 -1.40 -15.92
N GLY A 296 -8.27 -2.42 -15.77
CA GLY A 296 -7.94 -3.79 -16.15
C GLY A 296 -8.89 -4.79 -15.52
N VAL A 297 -8.40 -6.02 -15.42
CA VAL A 297 -9.06 -7.12 -14.71
C VAL A 297 -8.10 -7.67 -13.66
N VAL A 298 -8.64 -8.25 -12.59
CA VAL A 298 -7.86 -8.96 -11.59
C VAL A 298 -8.12 -10.45 -11.75
N VAL A 299 -7.06 -11.22 -11.88
CA VAL A 299 -7.10 -12.67 -12.05
C VAL A 299 -6.53 -13.30 -10.80
N LYS A 300 -7.33 -14.11 -10.11
CA LYS A 300 -6.95 -14.78 -8.87
C LYS A 300 -7.17 -16.29 -9.00
N VAL A 301 -6.24 -17.08 -8.51
CA VAL A 301 -6.50 -18.52 -8.32
C VAL A 301 -7.67 -18.67 -7.37
N ASP A 302 -8.72 -19.38 -7.79
CA ASP A 302 -9.97 -19.45 -7.03
C ASP A 302 -9.86 -20.31 -5.76
N ASP A 303 -9.13 -21.40 -5.82
CA ASP A 303 -8.96 -22.34 -4.70
C ASP A 303 -8.03 -21.73 -3.63
N LEU A 304 -8.56 -21.53 -2.42
CA LEU A 304 -7.81 -20.92 -1.31
C LEU A 304 -6.66 -21.80 -0.82
N ALA A 305 -6.77 -23.12 -0.93
CA ALA A 305 -5.67 -24.03 -0.58
C ALA A 305 -4.50 -23.87 -1.56
N LEU A 306 -4.79 -23.68 -2.84
CA LEU A 306 -3.76 -23.40 -3.85
C LEU A 306 -3.16 -22.02 -3.66
N GLN A 307 -3.94 -21.02 -3.27
CA GLN A 307 -3.41 -19.71 -2.90
C GLN A 307 -2.39 -19.81 -1.75
N ALA A 308 -2.71 -20.58 -0.72
CA ALA A 308 -1.81 -20.80 0.42
C ALA A 308 -0.50 -21.51 -0.01
N ARG A 309 -0.58 -22.49 -0.91
CA ARG A 309 0.60 -23.16 -1.45
C ARG A 309 1.48 -22.24 -2.29
N LEU A 310 0.90 -21.36 -3.06
CA LEU A 310 1.63 -20.38 -3.88
C LEU A 310 2.26 -19.28 -3.03
N GLY A 311 1.58 -18.82 -1.99
CA GLY A 311 2.08 -17.84 -1.05
C GLY A 311 2.32 -16.47 -1.66
N PHE A 312 3.29 -15.76 -1.09
CA PHE A 312 3.57 -14.37 -1.38
C PHE A 312 5.04 -14.15 -1.73
N VAL A 313 5.33 -13.13 -2.52
CA VAL A 313 6.61 -12.41 -2.54
C VAL A 313 6.51 -11.20 -1.61
N ALA A 314 7.58 -10.41 -1.44
CA ALA A 314 7.66 -9.37 -0.41
C ALA A 314 6.44 -8.44 -0.29
N ARG A 315 5.75 -8.13 -1.41
CA ARG A 315 4.61 -7.18 -1.41
C ARG A 315 3.42 -7.61 -2.26
N ALA A 316 3.45 -8.81 -2.83
CA ALA A 316 2.40 -9.26 -3.73
C ALA A 316 2.13 -10.75 -3.59
N PRO A 317 0.87 -11.19 -3.74
CA PRO A 317 0.56 -12.61 -3.82
C PRO A 317 1.05 -13.20 -5.15
N ARG A 318 1.54 -14.45 -5.10
CA ARG A 318 1.90 -15.19 -6.31
C ARG A 318 0.70 -15.75 -7.06
N TRP A 319 -0.45 -15.81 -6.41
CA TRP A 319 -1.69 -16.39 -6.91
C TRP A 319 -2.64 -15.39 -7.56
N ALA A 320 -2.25 -14.12 -7.64
CA ALA A 320 -3.07 -13.07 -8.25
C ALA A 320 -2.22 -12.14 -9.10
N VAL A 321 -2.84 -11.57 -10.12
CA VAL A 321 -2.24 -10.57 -10.99
C VAL A 321 -3.29 -9.56 -11.46
N ALA A 322 -2.88 -8.32 -11.60
CA ALA A 322 -3.66 -7.29 -12.28
C ALA A 322 -3.26 -7.28 -13.77
N TYR A 323 -4.20 -7.63 -14.63
CA TYR A 323 -4.02 -7.55 -16.08
C TYR A 323 -4.61 -6.22 -16.55
N LYS A 324 -3.74 -5.25 -16.73
CA LYS A 324 -4.13 -3.88 -17.10
C LYS A 324 -4.40 -3.75 -18.58
N PHE A 325 -5.38 -2.91 -18.91
CA PHE A 325 -5.65 -2.54 -20.29
C PHE A 325 -4.53 -1.69 -20.87
N PRO A 326 -4.35 -1.70 -22.20
CA PRO A 326 -3.47 -0.75 -22.87
C PRO A 326 -3.82 0.68 -22.46
N ALA A 327 -2.79 1.49 -22.23
CA ALA A 327 -2.95 2.88 -21.90
C ALA A 327 -3.61 3.64 -23.04
N GLN A 328 -4.38 4.65 -22.72
CA GLN A 328 -4.84 5.60 -23.73
C GLN A 328 -3.65 6.42 -24.22
N GLU A 329 -3.61 6.64 -25.50
CA GLU A 329 -2.59 7.40 -26.19
C GLU A 329 -3.16 8.71 -26.73
N GLN A 330 -2.35 9.78 -26.71
CA GLN A 330 -2.69 11.08 -27.29
C GLN A 330 -1.49 11.70 -27.98
N LEU A 331 -1.76 12.55 -28.97
CA LEU A 331 -0.73 13.32 -29.67
C LEU A 331 -0.51 14.65 -28.94
N THR A 332 0.76 15.03 -28.81
CA THR A 332 1.17 16.33 -28.29
C THR A 332 2.53 16.75 -28.85
N TRP A 333 3.06 17.87 -28.38
CA TRP A 333 4.35 18.43 -28.79
C TRP A 333 5.33 18.44 -27.64
N VAL A 334 6.60 18.12 -27.90
CA VAL A 334 7.69 18.31 -26.93
C VAL A 334 8.16 19.75 -27.01
N ARG A 335 7.89 20.53 -25.97
CA ARG A 335 8.26 21.94 -25.90
C ARG A 335 9.72 22.14 -25.45
N ASP A 336 10.16 21.31 -24.51
CA ASP A 336 11.51 21.33 -23.97
C ASP A 336 11.83 19.98 -23.31
N VAL A 337 13.08 19.81 -22.92
CA VAL A 337 13.53 18.68 -22.09
C VAL A 337 14.31 19.23 -20.91
N GLU A 338 13.87 18.88 -19.72
CA GLU A 338 14.55 19.19 -18.47
C GLU A 338 15.22 17.93 -17.92
N PHE A 339 16.26 18.14 -17.15
CA PHE A 339 16.98 17.06 -16.49
C PHE A 339 16.80 17.17 -14.99
N GLN A 340 16.13 16.17 -14.41
CA GLN A 340 15.89 16.09 -12.99
C GLN A 340 16.97 15.23 -12.33
N VAL A 341 17.47 15.68 -11.20
CA VAL A 341 18.44 14.93 -10.42
C VAL A 341 17.73 14.28 -9.25
N GLY A 342 17.76 12.96 -9.22
CA GLY A 342 17.17 12.18 -8.15
C GLY A 342 18.06 12.08 -6.90
N ARG A 343 17.54 11.46 -5.87
CA ARG A 343 18.23 11.29 -4.57
C ARG A 343 19.55 10.51 -4.67
N THR A 344 19.67 9.66 -5.68
CA THR A 344 20.87 8.87 -5.93
C THR A 344 21.84 9.57 -6.88
N GLY A 345 21.53 10.79 -7.29
CA GLY A 345 22.29 11.54 -8.29
C GLY A 345 21.92 11.18 -9.74
N ALA A 346 21.01 10.26 -9.94
CA ALA A 346 20.55 9.88 -11.27
C ALA A 346 19.93 11.07 -12.00
N ILE A 347 20.40 11.37 -13.19
CA ILE A 347 19.89 12.44 -14.03
C ILE A 347 18.88 11.85 -15.00
N THR A 348 17.62 12.20 -14.79
CA THR A 348 16.50 11.70 -15.59
C THR A 348 16.02 12.78 -16.54
N PRO A 349 16.03 12.56 -17.85
CA PRO A 349 15.45 13.50 -18.79
C PRO A 349 13.92 13.45 -18.71
N VAL A 350 13.28 14.61 -18.64
CA VAL A 350 11.84 14.78 -18.60
C VAL A 350 11.41 15.70 -19.73
N ALA A 351 10.55 15.19 -20.61
CA ALA A 351 9.97 16.01 -21.66
C ALA A 351 8.91 16.94 -21.09
N ARG A 352 9.02 18.22 -21.41
CA ARG A 352 7.95 19.21 -21.20
C ARG A 352 7.06 19.22 -22.42
N LEU A 353 5.78 18.93 -22.22
CA LEU A 353 4.80 18.74 -23.27
C LEU A 353 3.83 19.91 -23.33
N GLU A 354 3.32 20.17 -24.53
CA GLU A 354 2.04 20.90 -24.62
C GLU A 354 1.00 20.10 -23.83
N PRO A 355 0.30 20.70 -22.85
CA PRO A 355 -0.67 19.99 -22.04
C PRO A 355 -1.73 19.28 -22.86
N VAL A 356 -1.96 18.02 -22.57
CA VAL A 356 -2.92 17.16 -23.25
C VAL A 356 -3.61 16.23 -22.26
N ALA A 357 -4.90 15.98 -22.45
CA ALA A 357 -5.65 15.04 -21.62
C ALA A 357 -5.39 13.60 -22.08
N VAL A 358 -4.83 12.77 -21.22
CA VAL A 358 -4.56 11.34 -21.46
C VAL A 358 -5.20 10.54 -20.33
N ALA A 359 -6.06 9.59 -20.69
CA ALA A 359 -6.80 8.76 -19.71
C ALA A 359 -7.50 9.59 -18.60
N GLY A 360 -8.10 10.73 -18.96
CA GLY A 360 -8.82 11.61 -18.04
C GLY A 360 -7.94 12.50 -17.17
N VAL A 361 -6.63 12.52 -17.38
CA VAL A 361 -5.67 13.35 -16.62
C VAL A 361 -4.92 14.26 -17.56
N MET A 362 -4.77 15.53 -17.15
CA MET A 362 -3.96 16.49 -17.89
C MET A 362 -2.48 16.16 -17.72
N VAL A 363 -1.80 15.86 -18.83
CA VAL A 363 -0.39 15.51 -18.89
C VAL A 363 0.40 16.65 -19.50
N SER A 364 1.38 17.17 -18.78
CA SER A 364 2.30 18.22 -19.24
C SER A 364 3.77 17.79 -19.17
N ASN A 365 4.06 16.62 -18.61
CA ASN A 365 5.39 16.06 -18.50
C ASN A 365 5.37 14.57 -18.79
N ALA A 366 6.45 14.06 -19.38
CA ALA A 366 6.66 12.63 -19.56
C ALA A 366 8.14 12.28 -19.32
N THR A 367 8.37 11.18 -18.62
CA THR A 367 9.74 10.70 -18.44
C THR A 367 10.30 10.15 -19.76
N LEU A 368 11.57 10.43 -20.01
CA LEU A 368 12.32 9.83 -21.12
C LEU A 368 13.27 8.72 -20.64
N HIS A 369 13.23 8.38 -19.36
CA HIS A 369 14.02 7.37 -18.68
C HIS A 369 15.52 7.62 -18.69
N ASN A 370 16.18 7.55 -19.85
CA ASN A 370 17.63 7.67 -20.02
C ASN A 370 18.01 8.07 -21.45
N ALA A 371 19.30 8.24 -21.69
CA ALA A 371 19.82 8.59 -23.02
C ALA A 371 19.54 7.53 -24.08
N ASP A 372 19.55 6.25 -23.70
CA ASP A 372 19.32 5.15 -24.65
C ASP A 372 17.88 5.16 -25.17
N GLU A 373 16.92 5.50 -24.32
CA GLU A 373 15.52 5.62 -24.73
C GLU A 373 15.30 6.82 -25.68
N ILE A 374 15.97 7.92 -25.44
CA ILE A 374 15.94 9.10 -26.33
C ILE A 374 16.49 8.72 -27.71
N GLU A 375 17.60 8.00 -27.76
CA GLU A 375 18.21 7.52 -28.99
C GLU A 375 17.30 6.52 -29.72
N ARG A 376 16.74 5.57 -28.98
CA ARG A 376 15.80 4.59 -29.51
C ARG A 376 14.57 5.23 -30.16
N LEU A 377 14.03 6.28 -29.54
CA LEU A 377 12.88 7.03 -30.06
C LEU A 377 13.28 7.95 -31.22
N GLY A 378 14.53 8.33 -31.35
CA GLY A 378 14.96 9.38 -32.26
C GLY A 378 14.36 10.74 -31.92
N LEU A 379 14.10 11.01 -30.67
CA LEU A 379 13.38 12.18 -30.19
C LEU A 379 14.22 13.45 -30.25
N GLN A 380 13.60 14.54 -30.72
CA GLN A 380 14.16 15.89 -30.70
C GLN A 380 13.18 16.86 -30.04
N ILE A 381 13.71 17.92 -29.46
CA ILE A 381 12.87 18.99 -28.90
C ILE A 381 12.14 19.69 -30.02
N GLY A 382 10.84 19.80 -29.91
CA GLY A 382 9.95 20.31 -30.96
C GLY A 382 9.15 19.23 -31.70
N ASP A 383 9.45 17.97 -31.45
CA ASP A 383 8.76 16.84 -32.11
C ASP A 383 7.30 16.69 -31.72
N ARG A 384 6.54 16.19 -32.69
CA ARG A 384 5.19 15.65 -32.45
C ARG A 384 5.34 14.23 -31.92
N VAL A 385 4.72 13.94 -30.79
CA VAL A 385 4.91 12.66 -30.09
C VAL A 385 3.58 12.04 -29.70
N ILE A 386 3.62 10.71 -29.51
CA ILE A 386 2.53 9.93 -28.95
C ILE A 386 2.85 9.71 -27.47
N VAL A 387 1.97 10.19 -26.59
CA VAL A 387 2.06 10.03 -25.13
C VAL A 387 1.08 8.95 -24.68
N ARG A 388 1.55 8.05 -23.86
CA ARG A 388 0.76 6.97 -23.25
C ARG A 388 0.79 7.10 -21.73
N ARG A 389 -0.35 6.84 -21.10
CA ARG A 389 -0.45 6.70 -19.65
C ARG A 389 -1.02 5.31 -19.32
N ALA A 390 -0.21 4.45 -18.70
CA ALA A 390 -0.60 3.12 -18.25
C ALA A 390 -1.01 3.17 -16.76
N GLY A 391 -2.32 3.21 -16.48
CA GLY A 391 -2.82 3.24 -15.10
C GLY A 391 -2.29 4.44 -14.30
N ASP A 392 -1.77 4.18 -13.11
CA ASP A 392 -1.13 5.20 -12.24
C ASP A 392 0.34 5.45 -12.57
N VAL A 393 0.83 4.86 -13.64
CA VAL A 393 2.23 4.99 -14.05
C VAL A 393 2.48 6.37 -14.65
N ILE A 394 3.70 6.87 -14.48
CA ILE A 394 4.19 8.11 -15.05
C ILE A 394 3.97 8.09 -16.58
N PRO A 395 3.44 9.17 -17.18
CA PRO A 395 3.26 9.26 -18.62
C PRO A 395 4.55 9.02 -19.39
N GLN A 396 4.46 8.30 -20.49
CA GLN A 396 5.60 7.93 -21.33
C GLN A 396 5.39 8.39 -22.77
N ILE A 397 6.47 8.76 -23.44
CA ILE A 397 6.50 8.93 -24.88
C ILE A 397 6.76 7.58 -25.52
N VAL A 398 5.82 7.12 -26.35
CA VAL A 398 5.92 5.80 -27.02
C VAL A 398 6.40 5.88 -28.45
N GLY A 399 6.37 7.05 -29.05
CA GLY A 399 6.81 7.22 -30.42
C GLY A 399 6.86 8.69 -30.86
N VAL A 400 7.60 8.93 -31.90
CA VAL A 400 7.71 10.22 -32.61
C VAL A 400 6.98 10.12 -33.92
N VAL A 401 6.18 11.13 -34.25
CA VAL A 401 5.55 11.25 -35.57
C VAL A 401 6.53 11.97 -36.50
N GLU A 402 7.41 11.22 -37.13
CA GLU A 402 8.50 11.78 -37.96
C GLU A 402 7.97 12.57 -39.16
N SER A 403 6.84 12.17 -39.74
CA SER A 403 6.18 12.88 -40.84
C SER A 403 5.69 14.29 -40.50
N GLU A 404 5.51 14.58 -39.22
CA GLU A 404 5.08 15.89 -38.72
C GLU A 404 6.19 16.66 -38.03
N ARG A 405 7.44 16.23 -38.19
CA ARG A 405 8.60 16.89 -37.56
C ARG A 405 8.80 18.28 -38.14
N PRO A 406 8.78 19.35 -37.32
CA PRO A 406 9.11 20.70 -37.75
C PRO A 406 10.58 20.85 -38.18
N GLU A 407 10.88 21.86 -39.00
CA GLU A 407 12.25 22.13 -39.43
C GLU A 407 13.16 22.68 -38.31
N ASN A 408 12.58 23.26 -37.29
CA ASN A 408 13.27 23.93 -36.18
C ASN A 408 13.47 23.06 -34.93
N THR A 409 13.49 21.73 -35.08
CA THR A 409 13.76 20.84 -33.96
C THR A 409 15.23 20.96 -33.49
N ARG A 410 15.43 20.67 -32.22
CA ARG A 410 16.74 20.69 -31.57
C ARG A 410 17.09 19.33 -30.99
N PRO A 411 18.36 18.90 -31.05
CA PRO A 411 18.77 17.65 -30.40
C PRO A 411 18.68 17.80 -28.85
N ILE A 412 18.42 16.67 -28.21
CA ILE A 412 18.44 16.58 -26.74
C ILE A 412 19.88 16.26 -26.32
N LEU A 413 20.50 17.19 -25.63
CA LEU A 413 21.87 17.05 -25.15
C LEU A 413 21.85 16.86 -23.63
N PHE A 414 22.44 15.75 -23.16
CA PHE A 414 22.68 15.59 -21.73
C PHE A 414 23.63 16.65 -21.20
N PRO A 415 23.39 17.19 -20.01
CA PRO A 415 24.26 18.19 -19.43
C PRO A 415 25.63 17.57 -19.10
N ALA A 416 26.70 18.32 -19.37
CA ALA A 416 28.06 17.95 -18.99
C ALA A 416 28.34 18.16 -17.49
N ALA A 417 27.48 18.94 -16.83
CA ALA A 417 27.52 19.21 -15.41
C ALA A 417 26.13 19.02 -14.81
N CYS A 418 26.06 18.71 -13.51
CA CYS A 418 24.78 18.58 -12.80
C CYS A 418 23.96 19.88 -12.91
N PRO A 419 22.71 19.82 -13.38
CA PRO A 419 21.88 21.03 -13.53
C PRO A 419 21.57 21.74 -12.20
N VAL A 420 21.75 21.06 -11.08
CA VAL A 420 21.43 21.59 -9.76
C VAL A 420 22.68 22.15 -9.06
N CYS A 421 23.77 21.40 -9.02
CA CYS A 421 24.97 21.79 -8.25
C CYS A 421 26.19 22.16 -9.10
N GLY A 422 26.14 21.94 -10.42
CA GLY A 422 27.24 22.21 -11.33
C GLY A 422 28.42 21.25 -11.26
N SER A 423 28.35 20.23 -10.42
CA SER A 423 29.39 19.20 -10.31
C SER A 423 29.42 18.28 -11.51
N ASP A 424 30.51 17.56 -11.68
CA ASP A 424 30.68 16.61 -12.79
C ASP A 424 29.62 15.50 -12.75
N VAL A 425 29.22 15.09 -13.94
CA VAL A 425 28.30 13.96 -14.12
C VAL A 425 29.05 12.78 -14.74
N GLU A 426 28.67 11.59 -14.36
CA GLU A 426 29.31 10.35 -14.78
C GLU A 426 28.25 9.34 -15.27
N ARG A 427 28.60 8.63 -16.33
CA ARG A 427 27.88 7.45 -16.76
C ARG A 427 28.75 6.22 -16.55
N VAL A 428 28.34 5.35 -15.63
CA VAL A 428 29.07 4.13 -15.33
C VAL A 428 28.98 3.17 -16.52
N GLU A 429 30.08 2.57 -16.90
CA GLU A 429 30.12 1.60 -17.99
C GLU A 429 29.19 0.40 -17.72
N GLY A 430 28.33 0.08 -18.68
CA GLY A 430 27.29 -0.94 -18.52
C GLY A 430 25.99 -0.47 -17.86
N GLU A 431 25.93 0.75 -17.34
CA GLU A 431 24.70 1.37 -16.84
C GLU A 431 24.11 2.37 -17.84
N ALA A 432 22.79 2.38 -17.93
CA ALA A 432 22.07 3.34 -18.79
C ALA A 432 21.93 4.72 -18.15
N VAL A 433 22.35 4.89 -16.90
CA VAL A 433 22.08 6.06 -16.08
C VAL A 433 23.28 6.97 -15.97
N THR A 434 23.09 8.27 -16.27
CA THR A 434 24.04 9.34 -15.96
C THR A 434 23.76 9.86 -14.56
N ARG A 435 24.81 10.08 -13.75
CA ARG A 435 24.69 10.49 -12.34
C ARG A 435 25.52 11.71 -12.00
N CYS A 436 24.99 12.55 -11.13
CA CYS A 436 25.78 13.55 -10.41
C CYS A 436 26.66 12.86 -9.38
N THR A 437 27.94 13.24 -9.32
CA THR A 437 28.92 12.64 -8.41
C THR A 437 28.98 13.30 -7.03
N ALA A 438 28.26 14.39 -6.81
CA ALA A 438 28.41 15.25 -5.63
C ALA A 438 27.68 14.75 -4.36
N GLY A 439 26.90 13.69 -4.41
CA GLY A 439 26.24 13.11 -3.21
C GLY A 439 25.36 14.11 -2.46
N LEU A 440 25.61 14.31 -1.17
CA LEU A 440 24.82 15.18 -0.29
C LEU A 440 25.06 16.69 -0.53
N ILE A 441 26.06 17.07 -1.29
CA ILE A 441 26.35 18.47 -1.62
C ILE A 441 25.32 19.01 -2.63
N CYS A 442 24.89 18.18 -3.55
CA CYS A 442 23.89 18.53 -4.55
C CYS A 442 22.54 18.83 -3.91
N GLY A 443 21.99 20.02 -4.18
CA GLY A 443 20.70 20.45 -3.63
C GLY A 443 19.54 19.50 -3.96
N ALA A 444 19.51 18.91 -5.14
CA ALA A 444 18.48 17.96 -5.54
C ALA A 444 18.63 16.61 -4.81
N GLN A 445 19.84 16.11 -4.68
CA GLN A 445 20.12 14.91 -3.90
C GLN A 445 19.84 15.14 -2.43
N ARG A 446 20.16 16.32 -1.93
CA ARG A 446 19.87 16.77 -0.56
C ARG A 446 18.39 16.78 -0.30
N LYS A 447 17.59 17.38 -1.18
CA LYS A 447 16.13 17.39 -1.06
C LYS A 447 15.57 15.97 -0.99
N GLU A 448 15.92 15.12 -1.93
CA GLU A 448 15.44 13.74 -1.98
C GLU A 448 15.97 12.88 -0.83
N SER A 449 17.22 13.09 -0.44
CA SER A 449 17.82 12.44 0.73
C SER A 449 17.09 12.82 2.02
N LEU A 450 16.73 14.09 2.18
CA LEU A 450 15.96 14.56 3.33
C LEU A 450 14.51 14.07 3.29
N LYS A 451 13.85 14.07 2.13
CA LYS A 451 12.52 13.50 1.94
C LYS A 451 12.51 12.02 2.29
N HIS A 452 13.52 11.28 1.85
CA HIS A 452 13.69 9.88 2.22
C HIS A 452 13.90 9.71 3.73
N PHE A 453 14.79 10.52 4.33
CA PHE A 453 15.10 10.46 5.74
C PHE A 453 13.88 10.67 6.65
N VAL A 454 12.99 11.58 6.29
CA VAL A 454 11.76 11.88 7.05
C VAL A 454 10.57 11.01 6.65
N SER A 455 10.71 10.19 5.62
CA SER A 455 9.62 9.38 5.10
C SER A 455 9.10 8.37 6.12
N ARG A 456 7.88 7.92 5.90
CA ARG A 456 7.16 7.01 6.80
C ARG A 456 7.90 5.72 7.14
N ARG A 457 8.67 5.19 6.20
CA ARG A 457 9.45 3.96 6.39
C ARG A 457 10.83 4.21 7.00
N ALA A 458 11.27 5.44 7.00
CA ALA A 458 12.51 5.89 7.62
C ALA A 458 12.23 6.42 9.04
N LEU A 459 12.55 7.68 9.35
CA LEU A 459 12.31 8.23 10.69
C LEU A 459 10.88 8.68 10.95
N ASP A 460 10.02 8.71 9.94
CA ASP A 460 8.59 9.01 10.05
C ASP A 460 8.31 10.33 10.78
N VAL A 461 8.75 11.43 10.20
CA VAL A 461 8.48 12.77 10.71
C VAL A 461 7.14 13.26 10.15
N ASP A 462 6.08 13.14 10.94
CA ASP A 462 4.74 13.55 10.54
C ASP A 462 4.67 15.07 10.31
N GLY A 463 4.03 15.46 9.20
CA GLY A 463 3.89 16.85 8.79
C GLY A 463 5.08 17.46 8.02
N MET A 464 6.17 16.72 7.86
CA MET A 464 7.31 17.14 7.04
C MET A 464 7.12 16.70 5.59
N GLY A 465 6.26 17.41 4.86
CA GLY A 465 5.99 17.13 3.45
C GLY A 465 7.08 17.64 2.51
N ASP A 466 7.00 17.22 1.26
CA ASP A 466 8.00 17.55 0.23
C ASP A 466 8.21 19.06 0.04
N LYS A 467 7.12 19.82 0.06
CA LYS A 467 7.18 21.28 -0.12
C LYS A 467 7.90 22.00 1.02
N ILE A 468 7.78 21.47 2.23
CA ILE A 468 8.47 22.00 3.41
C ILE A 468 9.96 21.71 3.29
N ILE A 469 10.34 20.51 2.91
CA ILE A 469 11.73 20.12 2.66
C ILE A 469 12.34 21.01 1.56
N ASP A 470 11.62 21.21 0.46
CA ASP A 470 12.08 22.07 -0.64
C ASP A 470 12.38 23.50 -0.16
N GLN A 471 11.48 24.10 0.63
CA GLN A 471 11.69 25.43 1.19
C GLN A 471 12.89 25.49 2.15
N LEU A 472 13.01 24.50 3.04
CA LEU A 472 14.11 24.43 4.01
C LEU A 472 15.47 24.34 3.33
N VAL A 473 15.57 23.57 2.25
CA VAL A 473 16.81 23.45 1.46
C VAL A 473 17.08 24.71 0.65
N GLU A 474 16.07 25.27 -0.02
CA GLU A 474 16.21 26.47 -0.85
C GLU A 474 16.57 27.72 -0.04
N LYS A 475 16.03 27.85 1.16
CA LYS A 475 16.37 28.92 2.11
C LYS A 475 17.64 28.66 2.92
N GLU A 476 18.31 27.53 2.64
CA GLU A 476 19.57 27.14 3.28
C GLU A 476 19.47 26.95 4.81
N TYR A 477 18.27 26.65 5.34
CA TYR A 477 18.10 26.32 6.75
C TYR A 477 18.57 24.92 7.08
N VAL A 478 18.52 24.01 6.11
CA VAL A 478 18.88 22.61 6.27
C VAL A 478 19.85 22.19 5.17
N LYS A 479 21.01 21.71 5.55
CA LYS A 479 22.05 21.17 4.65
C LYS A 479 22.25 19.67 4.83
N THR A 480 22.04 19.15 6.03
CA THR A 480 22.15 17.73 6.37
C THR A 480 20.94 17.29 7.18
N PRO A 481 20.68 15.98 7.32
CA PRO A 481 19.62 15.50 8.21
C PRO A 481 19.74 15.99 9.65
N ALA A 482 20.94 16.22 10.15
CA ALA A 482 21.17 16.76 11.49
C ALA A 482 20.53 18.15 11.68
N ASP A 483 20.55 18.98 10.67
CA ASP A 483 19.97 20.32 10.73
C ASP A 483 18.44 20.32 10.91
N LEU A 484 17.76 19.25 10.52
CA LEU A 484 16.32 19.09 10.74
C LEU A 484 15.97 19.16 12.23
N PHE A 485 16.78 18.55 13.08
CA PHE A 485 16.55 18.49 14.52
C PHE A 485 16.92 19.79 15.26
N ARG A 486 17.51 20.74 14.55
CA ARG A 486 17.85 22.08 15.07
C ARG A 486 16.81 23.13 14.68
N LEU A 487 15.79 22.76 13.93
CA LEU A 487 14.72 23.66 13.53
C LEU A 487 13.87 24.08 14.74
N SER A 488 13.61 25.39 14.82
CA SER A 488 12.70 25.96 15.82
C SER A 488 11.34 26.28 15.22
N ALA A 489 10.31 26.38 16.08
CA ALA A 489 9.00 26.84 15.64
C ALA A 489 9.06 28.24 14.99
N GLY A 490 9.95 29.10 15.47
CA GLY A 490 10.15 30.43 14.89
C GLY A 490 10.65 30.41 13.46
N ILE A 491 11.59 29.51 13.12
CA ILE A 491 12.06 29.31 11.75
C ILE A 491 10.95 28.75 10.87
N LEU A 492 10.24 27.74 11.36
CA LEU A 492 9.19 27.07 10.61
C LEU A 492 8.00 27.97 10.29
N THR A 493 7.60 28.86 11.19
CA THR A 493 6.52 29.84 10.95
C THR A 493 6.83 30.83 9.83
N GLY A 494 8.09 31.00 9.49
CA GLY A 494 8.52 31.81 8.35
C GLY A 494 8.36 31.14 6.98
N LEU A 495 8.00 29.85 6.96
CA LEU A 495 7.74 29.11 5.73
C LEU A 495 6.35 29.38 5.19
N ASP A 496 6.17 29.26 3.87
CA ASP A 496 4.88 29.43 3.24
C ASP A 496 3.87 28.37 3.74
N ARG A 497 2.66 28.84 4.07
CA ARG A 497 1.56 28.00 4.57
C ARG A 497 1.85 27.26 5.89
N MET A 498 2.78 27.77 6.67
CA MET A 498 3.12 27.23 7.99
C MET A 498 2.61 28.16 9.09
N GLY A 499 1.55 27.76 9.76
CA GLY A 499 1.03 28.47 10.93
C GLY A 499 1.76 28.10 12.23
N PRO A 500 1.59 28.85 13.33
CA PRO A 500 2.25 28.57 14.61
C PRO A 500 1.97 27.16 15.15
N LYS A 501 0.73 26.70 15.04
CA LYS A 501 0.33 25.36 15.49
C LYS A 501 0.98 24.25 14.67
N SER A 502 1.00 24.41 13.35
CA SER A 502 1.66 23.45 12.45
C SER A 502 3.15 23.40 12.70
N ALA A 503 3.78 24.54 12.96
CA ALA A 503 5.19 24.62 13.30
C ALA A 503 5.53 23.91 14.61
N GLN A 504 4.71 24.10 15.64
CA GLN A 504 4.86 23.41 16.93
C GLN A 504 4.65 21.90 16.80
N ASN A 505 3.65 21.48 16.03
CA ASN A 505 3.40 20.07 15.76
C ASN A 505 4.57 19.41 15.04
N LEU A 506 5.18 20.12 14.10
CA LEU A 506 6.34 19.62 13.35
C LEU A 506 7.59 19.51 14.23
N VAL A 507 7.85 20.47 15.11
CA VAL A 507 8.92 20.39 16.11
C VAL A 507 8.70 19.20 17.04
N GLY A 508 7.46 18.96 17.48
CA GLY A 508 7.10 17.80 18.28
C GLY A 508 7.30 16.47 17.54
N ALA A 509 6.98 16.43 16.24
CA ALA A 509 7.20 15.27 15.40
C ALA A 509 8.70 14.97 15.20
N LEU A 510 9.54 16.00 15.05
CA LEU A 510 10.98 15.85 15.00
C LEU A 510 11.55 15.32 16.31
N GLU A 511 11.07 15.81 17.45
CA GLU A 511 11.49 15.29 18.75
C GLU A 511 11.10 13.82 18.94
N LYS A 512 9.90 13.45 18.54
CA LYS A 512 9.43 12.07 18.57
C LYS A 512 10.24 11.14 17.66
N ALA A 513 10.67 11.63 16.51
CA ALA A 513 11.45 10.87 15.54
C ALA A 513 12.86 10.50 16.04
N LYS A 514 13.38 11.14 17.07
CA LYS A 514 14.67 10.78 17.68
C LYS A 514 14.66 9.38 18.31
N SER A 515 13.51 8.90 18.77
CA SER A 515 13.32 7.51 19.22
C SER A 515 12.92 6.64 18.01
N THR A 516 13.85 5.84 17.53
CA THR A 516 13.66 5.00 16.35
C THR A 516 14.20 3.59 16.58
N THR A 517 14.46 2.85 15.52
CA THR A 517 15.17 1.56 15.54
C THR A 517 16.42 1.66 14.70
N LEU A 518 17.43 0.83 14.98
CA LEU A 518 18.64 0.80 14.17
C LEU A 518 18.35 0.48 12.70
N ALA A 519 17.43 -0.44 12.44
CA ALA A 519 17.01 -0.77 11.08
C ALA A 519 16.42 0.43 10.33
N ARG A 520 15.55 1.19 10.97
CA ARG A 520 14.97 2.41 10.40
C ARG A 520 16.00 3.51 10.20
N PHE A 521 16.91 3.68 11.13
CA PHE A 521 17.99 4.66 11.01
C PHE A 521 18.91 4.34 9.82
N LEU A 522 19.32 3.08 9.66
CA LEU A 522 20.12 2.64 8.52
C LEU A 522 19.39 2.86 7.19
N TYR A 523 18.12 2.53 7.14
CA TYR A 523 17.31 2.79 5.96
C TYR A 523 17.20 4.30 5.67
N ALA A 524 17.00 5.12 6.70
CA ALA A 524 16.90 6.58 6.60
C ALA A 524 18.16 7.24 6.04
N LEU A 525 19.33 6.67 6.29
CA LEU A 525 20.60 7.18 5.74
C LEU A 525 20.64 7.13 4.21
N GLY A 526 19.80 6.33 3.58
CA GLY A 526 19.71 6.27 2.13
C GLY A 526 20.92 5.65 1.44
N ILE A 527 21.59 4.70 2.09
CA ILE A 527 22.73 3.96 1.52
C ILE A 527 22.26 3.27 0.23
N ARG A 528 23.02 3.42 -0.83
CA ARG A 528 22.66 2.86 -2.14
C ARG A 528 22.50 1.34 -2.05
N ASP A 529 21.44 0.83 -2.66
CA ASP A 529 21.04 -0.58 -2.67
C ASP A 529 20.67 -1.20 -1.31
N VAL A 530 20.56 -0.38 -0.26
CA VAL A 530 20.06 -0.79 1.05
C VAL A 530 18.61 -0.40 1.19
N GLY A 531 17.71 -1.35 1.01
CA GLY A 531 16.28 -1.21 1.27
C GLY A 531 15.93 -1.54 2.73
N GLU A 532 14.62 -1.56 3.05
CA GLU A 532 14.14 -1.87 4.41
C GLU A 532 14.60 -3.25 4.90
N ALA A 533 14.50 -4.27 4.05
CA ALA A 533 14.88 -5.65 4.40
C ALA A 533 16.39 -5.76 4.65
N THR A 534 17.20 -5.17 3.79
CA THR A 534 18.66 -5.16 3.95
C THR A 534 19.08 -4.38 5.20
N ALA A 535 18.47 -3.22 5.45
CA ALA A 535 18.71 -2.46 6.66
C ALA A 535 18.36 -3.24 7.93
N ALA A 536 17.23 -3.96 7.92
CA ALA A 536 16.84 -4.84 9.03
C ALA A 536 17.84 -5.97 9.25
N ASN A 537 18.31 -6.59 8.18
CA ASN A 537 19.31 -7.66 8.25
C ASN A 537 20.65 -7.17 8.79
N LEU A 538 21.11 -6.00 8.36
CA LEU A 538 22.32 -5.37 8.88
C LEU A 538 22.19 -5.03 10.37
N ALA A 539 21.07 -4.46 10.77
CA ALA A 539 20.80 -4.13 12.17
C ALA A 539 20.76 -5.37 13.06
N ALA A 540 20.09 -6.41 12.63
CA ALA A 540 19.98 -7.67 13.38
C ALA A 540 21.33 -8.40 13.49
N HIS A 541 22.13 -8.37 12.42
CA HIS A 541 23.43 -9.07 12.40
C HIS A 541 24.48 -8.37 13.27
N PHE A 542 24.63 -7.06 13.15
CA PHE A 542 25.68 -6.31 13.85
C PHE A 542 25.24 -5.79 15.21
N GLY A 543 23.97 -5.53 15.42
CA GLY A 543 23.37 -5.10 16.67
C GLY A 543 23.69 -3.68 17.12
N SER A 544 24.71 -3.05 16.56
CA SER A 544 25.07 -1.66 16.82
C SER A 544 25.64 -1.00 15.57
N LEU A 545 25.55 0.32 15.54
CA LEU A 545 26.13 1.11 14.46
C LEU A 545 27.65 1.03 14.47
N GLU A 546 28.25 0.98 15.64
CA GLU A 546 29.69 0.86 15.85
C GLU A 546 30.22 -0.46 15.27
N ALA A 547 29.55 -1.56 15.54
CA ALA A 547 29.90 -2.87 15.00
C ALA A 547 29.77 -2.91 13.47
N LEU A 548 28.73 -2.30 12.91
CA LEU A 548 28.54 -2.19 11.48
C LEU A 548 29.64 -1.34 10.83
N SER A 549 29.98 -0.22 11.43
CA SER A 549 31.01 0.71 10.93
C SER A 549 32.41 0.08 10.95
N ALA A 550 32.67 -0.83 11.89
CA ALA A 550 33.95 -1.55 12.03
C ALA A 550 34.01 -2.81 11.14
N ALA A 551 32.91 -3.21 10.50
CA ALA A 551 32.83 -4.41 9.68
C ALA A 551 33.64 -4.27 8.39
N ASP A 552 34.40 -5.32 8.07
CA ASP A 552 35.05 -5.47 6.77
C ASP A 552 34.10 -6.08 5.72
N GLU A 553 34.57 -6.21 4.50
CA GLU A 553 33.76 -6.77 3.41
C GLU A 553 33.32 -8.22 3.69
N GLU A 554 34.18 -9.03 4.29
CA GLU A 554 33.88 -10.41 4.62
C GLU A 554 32.74 -10.49 5.65
N ALA A 555 32.78 -9.65 6.70
CA ALA A 555 31.72 -9.55 7.69
C ALA A 555 30.39 -9.10 7.09
N LEU A 556 30.41 -8.16 6.14
CA LEU A 556 29.21 -7.68 5.45
C LEU A 556 28.62 -8.74 4.52
N LEU A 557 29.45 -9.52 3.84
CA LEU A 557 28.99 -10.62 2.98
C LEU A 557 28.34 -11.77 3.74
N ALA A 558 28.61 -11.89 5.04
CA ALA A 558 27.96 -12.87 5.90
C ALA A 558 26.51 -12.53 6.25
N VAL A 559 26.06 -11.28 6.01
CA VAL A 559 24.70 -10.84 6.26
C VAL A 559 23.76 -11.37 5.18
N PRO A 560 22.58 -11.90 5.53
CA PRO A 560 21.58 -12.31 4.52
C PRO A 560 21.21 -11.18 3.56
N ASP A 561 21.09 -11.50 2.29
CA ASP A 561 20.74 -10.58 1.18
C ASP A 561 21.78 -9.49 0.88
N VAL A 562 22.97 -9.59 1.44
CA VAL A 562 24.09 -8.68 1.14
C VAL A 562 25.08 -9.37 0.20
N GLY A 563 25.07 -8.93 -1.06
CA GLY A 563 26.06 -9.31 -2.04
C GLY A 563 27.25 -8.34 -2.07
N THR A 564 28.20 -8.58 -2.96
CA THR A 564 29.42 -7.78 -3.10
C THR A 564 29.13 -6.31 -3.38
N VAL A 565 28.15 -6.00 -4.22
CA VAL A 565 27.79 -4.63 -4.59
C VAL A 565 27.24 -3.88 -3.37
N VAL A 566 26.31 -4.48 -2.65
CA VAL A 566 25.73 -3.88 -1.44
C VAL A 566 26.79 -3.69 -0.35
N ALA A 567 27.63 -4.69 -0.10
CA ALA A 567 28.72 -4.61 0.85
C ALA A 567 29.66 -3.43 0.54
N THR A 568 30.01 -3.25 -0.73
CA THR A 568 30.85 -2.13 -1.18
C THR A 568 30.20 -0.79 -0.93
N HIS A 569 28.89 -0.64 -1.23
CA HIS A 569 28.14 0.61 -0.98
C HIS A 569 28.05 0.93 0.52
N VAL A 570 27.75 -0.05 1.34
CA VAL A 570 27.68 0.13 2.80
C VAL A 570 29.03 0.58 3.35
N ARG A 571 30.08 -0.07 2.94
CA ARG A 571 31.45 0.24 3.40
C ARG A 571 31.88 1.64 2.97
N HIS A 572 31.72 1.99 1.70
CA HIS A 572 32.06 3.32 1.18
C HIS A 572 31.26 4.42 1.87
N PHE A 573 29.95 4.21 2.09
CA PHE A 573 29.12 5.19 2.78
C PHE A 573 29.60 5.44 4.22
N LEU A 574 29.91 4.39 4.97
CA LEU A 574 30.33 4.50 6.37
C LEU A 574 31.79 4.96 6.53
N GLU A 575 32.62 4.76 5.52
CA GLU A 575 34.00 5.26 5.50
C GLU A 575 34.12 6.75 5.09
N GLU A 576 33.08 7.27 4.46
CA GLU A 576 33.06 8.66 4.02
C GLU A 576 33.02 9.64 5.20
N GLU A 577 33.99 10.53 5.29
CA GLU A 577 34.17 11.42 6.44
C GLU A 577 32.98 12.31 6.74
N HIS A 578 32.39 12.92 5.71
CA HIS A 578 31.23 13.79 5.92
C HIS A 578 29.98 12.99 6.35
N ASN A 579 29.79 11.77 5.87
CA ASN A 579 28.75 10.87 6.36
C ASN A 579 28.96 10.49 7.82
N GLN A 580 30.20 10.18 8.20
CA GLN A 580 30.55 9.92 9.59
C GLN A 580 30.25 11.11 10.50
N ASN A 581 30.56 12.30 10.04
CA ASN A 581 30.29 13.53 10.79
C ASN A 581 28.78 13.75 10.99
N VAL A 582 27.98 13.56 9.95
CA VAL A 582 26.51 13.68 10.03
C VAL A 582 25.94 12.63 10.99
N ILE A 583 26.41 11.38 10.90
CA ILE A 583 25.97 10.29 11.79
C ILE A 583 26.33 10.62 13.25
N ARG A 584 27.53 11.13 13.50
CA ARG A 584 27.94 11.55 14.85
C ARG A 584 27.09 12.67 15.41
N GLU A 585 26.77 13.67 14.58
CA GLU A 585 25.87 14.77 14.99
C GLU A 585 24.47 14.25 15.32
N LEU A 586 23.93 13.34 14.51
CA LEU A 586 22.60 12.75 14.72
C LEU A 586 22.54 11.92 16.01
N THR A 587 23.59 11.16 16.29
CA THR A 587 23.60 10.17 17.38
C THR A 587 24.27 10.65 18.67
N ASP A 588 24.78 11.89 18.69
CA ASP A 588 25.40 12.45 19.89
C ASP A 588 24.42 12.51 21.07
N PRO A 589 24.65 11.77 22.17
CA PRO A 589 23.77 11.77 23.34
C PRO A 589 23.65 13.13 24.02
N ASP A 590 24.67 13.97 23.91
CA ASP A 590 24.72 15.30 24.48
C ASP A 590 24.19 16.39 23.52
N GLY A 591 23.85 15.99 22.29
CA GLY A 591 23.30 16.83 21.23
C GLY A 591 21.93 16.43 20.77
N ILE A 592 21.79 16.04 19.50
CA ILE A 592 20.50 15.68 18.87
C ILE A 592 19.92 14.42 19.49
N ASN A 593 20.76 13.43 19.72
CA ASN A 593 20.41 12.18 20.41
C ASN A 593 19.34 11.35 19.69
N VAL A 594 19.53 11.12 18.40
CA VAL A 594 18.77 10.06 17.72
C VAL A 594 19.26 8.72 18.28
N HIS A 595 18.33 7.93 18.81
CA HIS A 595 18.67 6.72 19.56
C HIS A 595 17.67 5.61 19.26
N TRP A 596 18.07 4.39 19.59
CA TRP A 596 17.25 3.19 19.45
C TRP A 596 17.55 2.22 20.60
N PRO A 597 16.59 1.36 20.95
CA PRO A 597 16.87 0.28 21.88
C PRO A 597 17.89 -0.68 21.26
N ALA A 598 18.78 -1.23 22.08
CA ALA A 598 19.75 -2.21 21.59
C ALA A 598 18.97 -3.36 20.91
N PRO A 599 19.21 -3.62 19.60
CA PRO A 599 18.65 -4.80 18.96
C PRO A 599 19.15 -6.01 19.75
N THR A 600 18.31 -7.03 19.90
CA THR A 600 18.72 -8.27 20.52
C THR A 600 19.74 -8.94 19.59
N VAL A 601 21.01 -8.63 19.78
CA VAL A 601 22.10 -9.38 19.13
C VAL A 601 22.22 -10.68 19.85
N VAL A 602 21.76 -11.69 19.18
CA VAL A 602 22.00 -13.04 19.59
C VAL A 602 23.41 -13.40 19.11
N LYS A 603 24.38 -13.23 19.96
CA LYS A 603 25.69 -13.88 19.74
C LYS A 603 25.47 -15.37 19.89
N VAL A 604 25.52 -16.05 18.76
CA VAL A 604 25.27 -17.49 18.65
C VAL A 604 26.10 -18.31 19.66
N ASP A 605 27.29 -17.83 19.99
CA ASP A 605 28.22 -18.49 20.90
C ASP A 605 27.87 -18.35 22.40
N GLU A 606 26.94 -17.48 22.76
CA GLU A 606 26.51 -17.19 24.13
C GLU A 606 25.14 -17.79 24.47
N ILE A 607 24.43 -18.40 23.49
CA ILE A 607 23.11 -18.95 23.72
C ILE A 607 23.19 -20.44 23.96
N ASP A 608 22.78 -20.83 25.14
CA ASP A 608 22.58 -22.23 25.49
C ASP A 608 21.23 -22.72 24.97
N SER A 609 21.17 -22.97 23.66
CA SER A 609 19.97 -23.51 22.98
C SER A 609 20.37 -24.57 21.96
N PRO A 610 19.59 -25.65 21.83
CA PRO A 610 19.84 -26.69 20.81
C PRO A 610 19.66 -26.14 19.38
N PHE A 611 19.08 -24.96 19.21
CA PHE A 611 18.88 -24.32 17.93
C PHE A 611 19.96 -23.29 17.57
N ALA A 612 20.80 -22.89 18.54
CA ALA A 612 21.80 -21.85 18.31
C ALA A 612 22.80 -22.26 17.23
N GLY A 613 23.02 -21.36 16.26
CA GLY A 613 23.93 -21.56 15.13
C GLY A 613 23.47 -22.54 14.07
N LYS A 614 22.28 -23.08 14.18
CA LYS A 614 21.73 -24.05 13.23
C LYS A 614 20.83 -23.42 12.18
N THR A 615 20.88 -23.99 10.98
CA THR A 615 19.95 -23.66 9.89
C THR A 615 18.76 -24.59 9.96
N LEU A 616 17.57 -24.02 10.15
CA LEU A 616 16.31 -24.73 10.33
C LEU A 616 15.35 -24.45 9.17
N VAL A 617 14.50 -25.40 8.87
CA VAL A 617 13.40 -25.24 7.90
C VAL A 617 12.10 -25.65 8.56
N LEU A 618 11.10 -24.77 8.47
CA LEU A 618 9.73 -25.03 8.91
C LEU A 618 8.91 -25.54 7.72
N THR A 619 8.22 -26.65 7.91
CA THR A 619 7.31 -27.24 6.90
C THR A 619 6.02 -27.72 7.53
N GLY A 620 4.95 -27.79 6.73
CA GLY A 620 3.63 -28.16 7.22
C GLY A 620 2.93 -27.04 7.99
N SER A 621 1.78 -27.37 8.56
CA SER A 621 0.96 -26.46 9.37
C SER A 621 1.29 -26.62 10.85
N LEU A 622 1.63 -25.51 11.50
CA LEU A 622 1.84 -25.46 12.94
C LEU A 622 0.50 -25.14 13.63
N SER A 623 0.19 -25.89 14.69
CA SER A 623 -1.11 -25.80 15.41
C SER A 623 -1.04 -24.98 16.69
N ILE A 624 0.13 -24.86 17.32
CA ILE A 624 0.34 -24.19 18.62
C ILE A 624 0.87 -22.78 18.42
N LEU A 625 1.85 -22.61 17.53
CA LEU A 625 2.41 -21.31 17.15
C LEU A 625 2.12 -21.03 15.70
N SER A 626 1.95 -19.74 15.36
CA SER A 626 2.01 -19.35 13.95
C SER A 626 3.43 -19.57 13.41
N ARG A 627 3.54 -19.69 12.08
CA ARG A 627 4.86 -19.86 11.44
C ARG A 627 5.79 -18.67 11.72
N ASP A 628 5.22 -17.46 11.76
CA ASP A 628 5.97 -16.23 12.05
C ASP A 628 6.43 -16.19 13.51
N GLU A 629 5.59 -16.55 14.46
CA GLU A 629 5.96 -16.67 15.87
C GLU A 629 7.05 -17.72 16.10
N ALA A 630 6.94 -18.88 15.46
CA ALA A 630 7.96 -19.91 15.53
C ALA A 630 9.29 -19.42 14.94
N LYS A 631 9.25 -18.77 13.79
CA LYS A 631 10.42 -18.18 13.15
C LYS A 631 11.09 -17.13 14.06
N ASP A 632 10.32 -16.24 14.64
CA ASP A 632 10.82 -15.18 15.52
C ASP A 632 11.48 -15.75 16.78
N ARG A 633 10.85 -16.72 17.41
CA ARG A 633 11.40 -17.40 18.60
C ARG A 633 12.69 -18.16 18.30
N LEU A 634 12.74 -18.88 17.18
CA LEU A 634 13.93 -19.61 16.76
C LEU A 634 15.08 -18.67 16.39
N THR A 635 14.77 -17.57 15.69
CA THR A 635 15.76 -16.55 15.36
C THR A 635 16.30 -15.86 16.61
N ALA A 636 15.46 -15.60 17.60
CA ALA A 636 15.86 -15.03 18.89
C ALA A 636 16.83 -15.96 19.66
N LEU A 637 16.79 -17.26 19.41
CA LEU A 637 17.71 -18.25 19.97
C LEU A 637 18.95 -18.52 19.12
N GLY A 638 19.19 -17.71 18.09
CA GLY A 638 20.39 -17.80 17.25
C GLY A 638 20.30 -18.76 16.08
N ALA A 639 19.11 -19.24 15.76
CA ALA A 639 18.87 -20.06 14.59
C ALA A 639 18.68 -19.23 13.32
N LYS A 640 19.07 -19.78 12.17
CA LYS A 640 18.73 -19.28 10.86
C LYS A 640 17.58 -20.08 10.29
N VAL A 641 16.44 -19.44 10.02
CA VAL A 641 15.28 -20.10 9.43
C VAL A 641 15.28 -19.91 7.92
N SER A 642 15.42 -21.00 7.17
CA SER A 642 15.47 -21.00 5.70
C SER A 642 14.15 -21.48 5.11
N GLY A 643 13.84 -20.99 3.90
CA GLY A 643 12.64 -21.40 3.16
C GLY A 643 12.76 -22.72 2.40
N SER A 644 13.97 -23.26 2.23
CA SER A 644 14.22 -24.48 1.45
C SER A 644 15.19 -25.43 2.14
N VAL A 645 14.97 -26.73 1.95
CA VAL A 645 15.84 -27.79 2.47
C VAL A 645 17.01 -28.00 1.51
N SER A 646 18.23 -28.01 2.06
CA SER A 646 19.47 -28.29 1.33
C SER A 646 20.42 -29.11 2.22
N LYS A 647 21.57 -29.52 1.66
CA LYS A 647 22.62 -30.18 2.42
C LYS A 647 23.17 -29.35 3.60
N LYS A 648 22.92 -28.04 3.59
CA LYS A 648 23.31 -27.09 4.66
C LYS A 648 22.25 -26.94 5.74
N THR A 649 21.10 -27.60 5.60
CA THR A 649 20.04 -27.59 6.62
C THR A 649 20.42 -28.54 7.76
N ASP A 650 20.41 -28.04 8.98
CA ASP A 650 20.75 -28.81 10.16
C ASP A 650 19.57 -29.60 10.73
N MET A 651 18.36 -29.05 10.60
CA MET A 651 17.15 -29.65 11.14
C MET A 651 15.91 -29.15 10.40
N VAL A 652 14.92 -30.01 10.31
CA VAL A 652 13.59 -29.67 9.80
C VAL A 652 12.55 -29.82 10.90
N ILE A 653 11.71 -28.81 11.05
CA ILE A 653 10.56 -28.83 11.98
C ILE A 653 9.30 -29.03 11.13
N ALA A 654 8.68 -30.20 11.30
CA ALA A 654 7.54 -30.63 10.52
C ALA A 654 6.26 -30.53 11.34
N GLY A 655 5.32 -29.71 10.88
CA GLY A 655 3.95 -29.68 11.37
C GLY A 655 3.05 -30.68 10.61
N GLU A 656 1.74 -30.52 10.76
CA GLU A 656 0.78 -31.35 10.06
C GLU A 656 0.82 -31.15 8.54
N ALA A 657 0.56 -32.18 7.79
CA ALA A 657 0.55 -32.17 6.32
C ALA A 657 1.87 -31.68 5.71
N ALA A 658 2.98 -32.02 6.31
CA ALA A 658 4.31 -31.71 5.78
C ALA A 658 4.50 -32.39 4.41
N GLY A 659 4.85 -31.60 3.41
CA GLY A 659 4.97 -32.04 2.01
C GLY A 659 6.39 -32.38 1.55
N SER A 660 6.74 -31.97 0.34
CA SER A 660 8.00 -32.27 -0.35
C SER A 660 9.26 -31.89 0.43
N LYS A 661 9.22 -30.91 1.32
CA LYS A 661 10.34 -30.51 2.16
C LYS A 661 10.69 -31.58 3.19
N LEU A 662 9.68 -32.25 3.75
CA LEU A 662 9.89 -33.38 4.65
C LEU A 662 10.53 -34.56 3.92
N THR A 663 10.00 -34.90 2.74
CA THR A 663 10.56 -35.96 1.90
C THR A 663 12.03 -35.68 1.57
N LYS A 664 12.35 -34.47 1.17
CA LYS A 664 13.73 -34.04 0.85
C LYS A 664 14.66 -34.13 2.06
N ALA A 665 14.17 -33.75 3.25
CA ALA A 665 14.93 -33.87 4.49
C ALA A 665 15.25 -35.35 4.81
N GLN A 666 14.28 -36.24 4.65
CA GLN A 666 14.46 -37.68 4.84
C GLN A 666 15.47 -38.28 3.83
N GLU A 667 15.40 -37.88 2.58
CA GLU A 667 16.36 -38.28 1.52
C GLU A 667 17.78 -37.84 1.84
N LEU A 668 17.95 -36.65 2.42
CA LEU A 668 19.25 -36.08 2.79
C LEU A 668 19.75 -36.51 4.18
N GLY A 669 18.95 -37.30 4.93
CA GLY A 669 19.30 -37.74 6.29
C GLY A 669 19.31 -36.61 7.31
N ILE A 670 18.56 -35.54 7.09
CA ILE A 670 18.49 -34.40 8.00
C ILE A 670 17.53 -34.73 9.15
N PRO A 671 17.92 -34.44 10.43
CA PRO A 671 17.04 -34.65 11.58
C PRO A 671 15.71 -33.88 11.42
N VAL A 672 14.61 -34.55 11.74
CA VAL A 672 13.26 -33.98 11.71
C VAL A 672 12.65 -34.06 13.11
N ILE A 673 12.10 -32.94 13.59
CA ILE A 673 11.33 -32.88 14.83
C ILE A 673 9.91 -32.37 14.51
N ASP A 674 8.96 -32.68 15.39
CA ASP A 674 7.60 -32.13 15.31
C ASP A 674 7.46 -30.80 16.07
N GLU A 675 6.29 -30.19 15.96
CA GLU A 675 6.01 -28.91 16.65
C GLU A 675 6.08 -29.06 18.18
N ALA A 676 5.58 -30.16 18.73
CA ALA A 676 5.60 -30.40 20.17
C ALA A 676 7.03 -30.46 20.73
N GLU A 677 7.94 -31.16 20.03
CA GLU A 677 9.35 -31.22 20.40
C GLU A 677 10.05 -29.85 20.23
N MET A 678 9.71 -29.09 19.18
CA MET A 678 10.19 -27.72 19.03
C MET A 678 9.80 -26.86 20.23
N ILE A 679 8.54 -26.91 20.66
CA ILE A 679 8.05 -26.14 21.81
C ILE A 679 8.72 -26.56 23.08
N ARG A 680 8.92 -27.86 23.31
CA ARG A 680 9.66 -28.38 24.45
C ARG A 680 11.09 -27.84 24.48
N LEU A 681 11.77 -27.80 23.36
CA LEU A 681 13.15 -27.30 23.24
C LEU A 681 13.20 -25.75 23.31
N LEU A 682 12.11 -25.03 23.01
CA LEU A 682 12.02 -23.59 23.22
C LEU A 682 11.94 -23.20 24.71
N GLY A 683 11.74 -24.16 25.60
CA GLY A 683 11.66 -23.93 27.03
C GLY A 683 10.35 -23.29 27.50
N ALA A 684 9.24 -23.53 26.78
CA ALA A 684 7.91 -23.01 27.09
C ALA A 684 7.27 -23.72 28.29
#